data_9203aa9bd8bf6777b9ef6a598eb63071
#
_entry.id   9203aa9bd8bf6777b9ef6a598eb63071
#
_cell.length_a   1.000
_cell.length_b   1.000
_cell.length_c   1.000
_cell.angle_alpha   90.00
_cell.angle_beta   90.00
_cell.angle_gamma   90.00
#
_symmetry.space_group_name_H-M   'P 1'
#
loop_
_entity.id
_entity.type
_entity.pdbx_description
1 polymer ?
#
loop_
_entity_poly.entity_id
_entity_poly.type
_entity_poly.pdbx_seq_one_letter_code
_entity_poly.pdbx_strand_id
1 'polypeptide(L)'
;MLEERLAIAQVSPFAWETKTEVNEYVTRLADELHGRGHRVLIIAPSRSAELVRESRVALRGGRAEIEALMARADSGPLVLGVGEVLPFSPTRRRAASLPVDVARTIEEALEALPLDIVHVHEPFAPSAASAALRTARALSVGTFHNPTERVLSTQLGRQLSQLLFSRLDARVASYDATRVLMERYFPADYRVVLPAAEPVTLQPGALQPGSRTANRDPGDQLHLLCVAEEERAALRTFLRALRLLPADAAWQATIWSSRPLAAPAALGQRLADRVRFVGAETMPVEQALAGADALVLGSDGAMPAPGMLVRALASGIVPVASSIPVYAELLSDGARGLQYMAGDAQTLAANIARLSAEPELLDALRAEAEPLRATLTFARVADELEAIYGSLVARRHDRRPVNAAAARAVADRPLIDVDLHMHTDHSYDCATPVEVLLAEARAKGLGAIAVTEHNEISGALEAAEKARGIKVIIGEEVKTASQGEVIGLFIKEKIPRGMTLQETIAEIRRQGGLVYVPHPFDRMHSVPDYKHLLDVLDDIDLIEVFNPRVAIAEFNEEAVRFAAKYRIIAGAGSDAHVPQGLGSVRIRMHDFDGPEQFLESLRTADIIRNPASLFYVQALKFLQTKATPPGAREARRERRVRRAARKS
;
A
#
# COMPACT_ATOMS: atom_id res chain seq x y z
N MET A 1 -4.78 15.99 -14.35
CA MET A 1 -3.39 16.22 -13.87
C MET A 1 -3.44 16.83 -12.48
N LEU A 2 -2.67 16.28 -11.55
CA LEU A 2 -2.46 16.90 -10.25
C LEU A 2 -1.66 18.20 -10.44
N GLU A 3 -2.12 19.30 -9.83
CA GLU A 3 -1.38 20.59 -9.85
C GLU A 3 -0.10 20.51 -8.99
N GLU A 4 -0.01 19.52 -8.13
CA GLU A 4 1.07 19.36 -7.18
C GLU A 4 2.07 18.30 -7.62
N ARG A 5 3.36 18.66 -7.52
CA ARG A 5 4.46 17.75 -7.74
C ARG A 5 4.62 16.79 -6.56
N LEU A 6 4.49 15.48 -6.81
CA LEU A 6 4.67 14.43 -5.82
C LEU A 6 6.03 13.73 -5.97
N ALA A 7 6.56 13.25 -4.86
CA ALA A 7 7.68 12.30 -4.80
C ALA A 7 7.12 10.87 -4.67
N ILE A 8 7.26 10.07 -5.72
CA ILE A 8 6.63 8.76 -5.87
C ILE A 8 7.70 7.68 -5.93
N ALA A 9 7.62 6.69 -5.05
CA ALA A 9 8.41 5.46 -5.15
C ALA A 9 7.57 4.34 -5.76
N GLN A 10 8.03 3.78 -6.89
CA GLN A 10 7.48 2.57 -7.50
C GLN A 10 8.28 1.37 -7.00
N VAL A 11 7.67 0.47 -6.23
CA VAL A 11 8.36 -0.68 -5.64
C VAL A 11 8.06 -1.93 -6.46
N SER A 12 9.07 -2.46 -7.17
CA SER A 12 8.96 -3.74 -7.86
C SER A 12 9.53 -4.88 -7.03
N PRO A 13 8.87 -6.05 -6.97
CA PRO A 13 9.40 -7.22 -6.28
C PRO A 13 10.42 -8.01 -7.09
N PHE A 14 10.56 -7.72 -8.39
CA PHE A 14 11.42 -8.45 -9.31
C PHE A 14 12.77 -7.78 -9.46
N ALA A 15 13.81 -8.58 -9.72
CA ALA A 15 15.11 -8.03 -10.07
C ALA A 15 14.97 -7.09 -11.27
N TRP A 16 15.52 -5.88 -11.15
CA TRP A 16 15.25 -4.81 -12.11
C TRP A 16 15.68 -5.16 -13.55
N GLU A 17 16.80 -5.87 -13.68
CA GLU A 17 17.34 -6.30 -14.98
C GLU A 17 16.56 -7.46 -15.61
N THR A 18 15.57 -8.00 -14.88
CA THR A 18 14.72 -9.07 -15.41
C THR A 18 13.57 -8.47 -16.20
N LYS A 19 13.47 -8.79 -17.47
CA LYS A 19 12.36 -8.39 -18.33
C LYS A 19 11.10 -9.14 -17.89
N THR A 20 10.30 -8.50 -17.04
CA THR A 20 8.96 -8.96 -16.60
C THR A 20 7.93 -7.94 -17.04
N GLU A 21 6.68 -8.38 -17.23
CA GLU A 21 5.56 -7.46 -17.54
C GLU A 21 5.43 -6.34 -16.49
N VAL A 22 5.68 -6.66 -15.21
CA VAL A 22 5.61 -5.68 -14.12
C VAL A 22 6.76 -4.66 -14.22
N ASN A 23 8.00 -5.10 -14.43
CA ASN A 23 9.13 -4.15 -14.54
C ASN A 23 8.98 -3.23 -15.76
N GLU A 24 8.46 -3.76 -16.86
CA GLU A 24 8.19 -2.96 -18.06
C GLU A 24 7.06 -1.94 -17.81
N TYR A 25 5.95 -2.39 -17.19
CA TYR A 25 4.88 -1.50 -16.76
C TYR A 25 5.39 -0.40 -15.84
N VAL A 26 6.20 -0.75 -14.81
CA VAL A 26 6.78 0.22 -13.87
C VAL A 26 7.69 1.22 -14.59
N THR A 27 8.51 0.75 -15.56
CA THR A 27 9.38 1.65 -16.34
C THR A 27 8.56 2.69 -17.10
N ARG A 28 7.57 2.24 -17.88
CA ARG A 28 6.76 3.12 -18.70
C ARG A 28 5.88 4.07 -17.88
N LEU A 29 5.32 3.57 -16.78
CA LEU A 29 4.57 4.40 -15.84
C LEU A 29 5.47 5.45 -15.19
N ALA A 30 6.69 5.07 -14.80
CA ALA A 30 7.64 6.00 -14.21
C ALA A 30 8.04 7.12 -15.19
N ASP A 31 8.28 6.78 -16.46
CA ASP A 31 8.56 7.75 -17.52
C ASP A 31 7.38 8.72 -17.72
N GLU A 32 6.15 8.21 -17.78
CA GLU A 32 4.94 9.01 -17.95
C GLU A 32 4.72 9.95 -16.76
N LEU A 33 4.80 9.45 -15.53
CA LEU A 33 4.65 10.26 -14.31
C LEU A 33 5.76 11.31 -14.18
N HIS A 34 6.99 10.99 -14.58
CA HIS A 34 8.08 11.95 -14.62
C HIS A 34 7.81 13.03 -15.68
N GLY A 35 7.35 12.65 -16.88
CA GLY A 35 6.96 13.58 -17.94
C GLY A 35 5.87 14.57 -17.51
N ARG A 36 5.06 14.21 -16.52
CA ARG A 36 4.03 15.07 -15.88
C ARG A 36 4.56 15.95 -14.75
N GLY A 37 5.86 15.85 -14.46
CA GLY A 37 6.54 16.70 -13.48
C GLY A 37 6.73 16.08 -12.10
N HIS A 38 6.32 14.82 -11.85
CA HIS A 38 6.57 14.15 -10.59
C HIS A 38 8.04 13.72 -10.46
N ARG A 39 8.53 13.59 -9.22
CA ARG A 39 9.78 12.89 -8.91
C ARG A 39 9.49 11.41 -8.80
N VAL A 40 10.14 10.59 -9.61
CA VAL A 40 9.88 9.15 -9.58
C VAL A 40 11.15 8.37 -9.25
N LEU A 41 11.05 7.55 -8.20
CA LEU A 41 12.08 6.59 -7.83
C LEU A 41 11.54 5.17 -8.06
N ILE A 42 12.40 4.29 -8.55
CA ILE A 42 12.08 2.88 -8.72
C ILE A 42 12.92 2.10 -7.71
N ILE A 43 12.28 1.40 -6.80
CA ILE A 43 12.93 0.61 -5.76
C ILE A 43 12.75 -0.86 -6.12
N ALA A 44 13.85 -1.55 -6.42
CA ALA A 44 13.81 -2.95 -6.83
C ALA A 44 15.08 -3.71 -6.41
N PRO A 45 15.00 -5.04 -6.19
CA PRO A 45 16.19 -5.87 -6.11
C PRO A 45 17.00 -5.76 -7.41
N SER A 46 18.33 -5.92 -7.36
CA SER A 46 19.18 -5.82 -8.54
C SER A 46 20.21 -6.95 -8.60
N ARG A 47 20.59 -7.33 -9.81
CA ARG A 47 21.74 -8.21 -10.07
C ARG A 47 23.06 -7.44 -10.12
N SER A 48 23.01 -6.11 -10.21
CA SER A 48 24.17 -5.24 -10.18
C SER A 48 24.59 -4.93 -8.75
N ALA A 49 25.63 -5.57 -8.27
CA ALA A 49 26.25 -5.26 -6.99
C ALA A 49 26.70 -3.79 -6.89
N GLU A 50 27.08 -3.19 -8.03
CA GLU A 50 27.45 -1.79 -8.10
C GLU A 50 26.27 -0.87 -7.82
N LEU A 51 25.13 -1.07 -8.49
CA LEU A 51 23.91 -0.29 -8.25
C LEU A 51 23.43 -0.40 -6.80
N VAL A 52 23.47 -1.60 -6.22
CA VAL A 52 23.11 -1.82 -4.81
C VAL A 52 24.05 -1.06 -3.87
N ARG A 53 25.35 -1.11 -4.13
CA ARG A 53 26.37 -0.39 -3.33
C ARG A 53 26.17 1.13 -3.42
N GLU A 54 26.02 1.68 -4.63
CA GLU A 54 25.79 3.12 -4.84
C GLU A 54 24.52 3.59 -4.15
N SER A 55 23.41 2.83 -4.28
CA SER A 55 22.15 3.14 -3.62
C SER A 55 22.32 3.20 -2.10
N ARG A 56 23.04 2.25 -1.50
CA ARG A 56 23.29 2.23 -0.05
C ARG A 56 24.17 3.39 0.42
N VAL A 57 25.20 3.72 -0.35
CA VAL A 57 26.06 4.88 -0.02
C VAL A 57 25.25 6.16 -0.02
N ALA A 58 24.43 6.38 -1.05
CA ALA A 58 23.57 7.56 -1.14
C ALA A 58 22.56 7.63 0.02
N LEU A 59 21.91 6.51 0.37
CA LEU A 59 20.92 6.45 1.45
C LEU A 59 21.51 6.68 2.85
N ARG A 60 22.77 6.31 3.08
CA ARG A 60 23.47 6.44 4.38
C ARG A 60 24.34 7.69 4.50
N GLY A 61 24.50 8.44 3.43
CA GLY A 61 25.39 9.59 3.38
C GLY A 61 24.88 10.84 4.12
N GLY A 62 23.62 10.81 4.61
CA GLY A 62 23.03 11.93 5.34
C GLY A 62 22.20 12.86 4.45
N ARG A 63 21.86 14.03 4.97
CA ARG A 63 20.87 14.93 4.36
C ARG A 63 21.31 15.44 2.97
N ALA A 64 22.57 15.81 2.83
CA ALA A 64 23.11 16.35 1.57
C ALA A 64 23.06 15.34 0.44
N GLU A 65 23.39 14.07 0.73
CA GLU A 65 23.35 12.97 -0.23
C GLU A 65 21.91 12.62 -0.62
N ILE A 66 20.97 12.67 0.32
CA ILE A 66 19.54 12.48 0.03
C ILE A 66 19.03 13.62 -0.85
N GLU A 67 19.39 14.88 -0.57
CA GLU A 67 19.02 16.03 -1.40
C GLU A 67 19.61 15.89 -2.82
N ALA A 68 20.86 15.45 -2.96
CA ALA A 68 21.49 15.18 -4.24
C ALA A 68 20.81 14.02 -5.00
N LEU A 69 20.41 12.96 -4.29
CA LEU A 69 19.67 11.84 -4.87
C LEU A 69 18.30 12.28 -5.38
N MET A 70 17.57 13.07 -4.61
CA MET A 70 16.28 13.63 -5.02
C MET A 70 16.40 14.61 -6.19
N ALA A 71 17.50 15.38 -6.28
CA ALA A 71 17.79 16.25 -7.42
C ALA A 71 18.07 15.44 -8.71
N ARG A 72 18.69 14.26 -8.61
CA ARG A 72 18.84 13.35 -9.77
C ARG A 72 17.49 12.85 -10.27
N ALA A 73 16.52 12.58 -9.37
CA ALA A 73 15.17 12.19 -9.73
C ALA A 73 14.36 13.34 -10.40
N ASP A 74 14.88 14.57 -10.40
CA ASP A 74 14.32 15.69 -11.17
C ASP A 74 14.66 15.61 -12.67
N SER A 75 15.70 14.86 -13.04
CA SER A 75 16.17 14.71 -14.42
C SER A 75 15.63 13.47 -15.12
N GLY A 76 15.02 12.55 -14.41
CA GLY A 76 14.44 11.30 -14.92
C GLY A 76 14.12 10.31 -13.80
N PRO A 77 13.36 9.25 -14.08
CA PRO A 77 13.13 8.19 -13.10
C PRO A 77 14.46 7.59 -12.62
N LEU A 78 14.63 7.48 -11.30
CA LEU A 78 15.87 7.02 -10.69
C LEU A 78 15.68 5.61 -10.09
N VAL A 79 16.52 4.65 -10.50
CA VAL A 79 16.49 3.29 -9.97
C VAL A 79 17.38 3.17 -8.74
N LEU A 80 16.85 2.61 -7.66
CA LEU A 80 17.54 2.25 -6.44
C LEU A 80 17.56 0.73 -6.26
N GLY A 81 18.76 0.14 -6.28
CA GLY A 81 18.96 -1.27 -6.00
C GLY A 81 18.95 -1.56 -4.50
N VAL A 82 17.98 -2.38 -4.01
CA VAL A 82 17.77 -2.60 -2.57
C VAL A 82 18.28 -3.95 -2.06
N GLY A 83 18.93 -4.74 -2.88
CA GLY A 83 19.55 -6.00 -2.48
C GLY A 83 20.02 -6.78 -3.68
N GLU A 84 21.10 -7.54 -3.47
CA GLU A 84 21.67 -8.36 -4.53
C GLU A 84 20.82 -9.61 -4.77
N VAL A 85 20.55 -9.88 -6.03
CA VAL A 85 19.95 -11.14 -6.48
C VAL A 85 21.08 -12.10 -6.81
N LEU A 86 21.36 -13.03 -5.91
CA LEU A 86 22.38 -14.04 -6.13
C LEU A 86 21.95 -15.04 -7.21
N PRO A 87 22.81 -15.37 -8.19
CA PRO A 87 22.52 -16.42 -9.15
C PRO A 87 22.57 -17.78 -8.43
N PHE A 88 21.40 -18.29 -8.03
CA PHE A 88 21.29 -19.63 -7.48
C PHE A 88 21.20 -20.66 -8.61
N SER A 89 21.94 -21.77 -8.40
CA SER A 89 22.01 -23.04 -9.14
C SER A 89 20.96 -23.27 -10.23
N PRO A 90 21.33 -23.83 -11.38
CA PRO A 90 20.46 -24.03 -12.57
C PRO A 90 19.18 -24.85 -12.34
N THR A 91 19.04 -25.49 -11.18
CA THR A 91 17.87 -26.28 -10.81
C THR A 91 16.79 -25.51 -10.05
N ARG A 92 17.06 -24.30 -9.53
CA ARG A 92 16.06 -23.46 -8.84
C ARG A 92 15.54 -22.36 -9.75
N ARG A 93 14.26 -22.41 -10.05
CA ARG A 93 13.53 -21.60 -11.04
C ARG A 93 13.38 -20.10 -10.73
N ARG A 94 13.95 -19.56 -9.64
CA ARG A 94 13.89 -18.14 -9.29
C ARG A 94 15.20 -17.74 -8.59
N ALA A 95 15.86 -16.73 -9.14
CA ALA A 95 16.93 -16.02 -8.42
C ALA A 95 16.29 -15.35 -7.19
N ALA A 96 16.81 -15.63 -6.00
CA ALA A 96 16.31 -15.06 -4.75
C ALA A 96 17.34 -14.09 -4.18
N SER A 97 16.92 -12.88 -3.87
CA SER A 97 17.66 -11.99 -2.99
C SER A 97 17.61 -12.50 -1.55
N LEU A 98 18.62 -12.17 -0.74
CA LEU A 98 18.56 -12.44 0.70
C LEU A 98 17.44 -11.58 1.33
N PRO A 99 16.38 -12.16 1.89
CA PRO A 99 15.19 -11.40 2.33
C PRO A 99 15.51 -10.32 3.37
N VAL A 100 16.49 -10.60 4.25
CA VAL A 100 16.88 -9.68 5.34
C VAL A 100 17.62 -8.47 4.80
N ASP A 101 18.47 -8.64 3.80
CA ASP A 101 19.27 -7.56 3.20
C ASP A 101 18.38 -6.60 2.40
N VAL A 102 17.46 -7.14 1.62
CA VAL A 102 16.46 -6.36 0.89
C VAL A 102 15.57 -5.57 1.85
N ALA A 103 15.05 -6.22 2.90
CA ALA A 103 14.18 -5.57 3.87
C ALA A 103 14.87 -4.37 4.53
N ARG A 104 16.10 -4.56 5.01
CA ARG A 104 16.86 -3.50 5.68
C ARG A 104 17.13 -2.30 4.76
N THR A 105 17.52 -2.54 3.51
CA THR A 105 17.82 -1.44 2.58
C THR A 105 16.54 -0.69 2.19
N ILE A 106 15.39 -1.38 2.09
CA ILE A 106 14.09 -0.74 1.88
C ILE A 106 13.70 0.11 3.10
N GLU A 107 13.90 -0.39 4.32
CA GLU A 107 13.67 0.37 5.55
C GLU A 107 14.50 1.67 5.54
N GLU A 108 15.80 1.56 5.30
CA GLU A 108 16.71 2.71 5.18
C GLU A 108 16.22 3.70 4.11
N ALA A 109 15.78 3.22 2.95
CA ALA A 109 15.29 4.06 1.86
C ALA A 109 13.99 4.80 2.22
N LEU A 110 13.00 4.08 2.77
CA LEU A 110 11.69 4.66 3.10
C LEU A 110 11.71 5.55 4.34
N GLU A 111 12.75 5.43 5.19
CA GLU A 111 12.98 6.34 6.30
C GLU A 111 13.69 7.63 5.87
N ALA A 112 14.67 7.51 4.95
CA ALA A 112 15.51 8.62 4.55
C ALA A 112 14.87 9.51 3.46
N LEU A 113 14.08 8.92 2.56
CA LEU A 113 13.54 9.63 1.40
C LEU A 113 12.25 10.39 1.74
N PRO A 114 12.12 11.67 1.36
CA PRO A 114 10.91 12.47 1.55
C PRO A 114 9.85 12.11 0.49
N LEU A 115 9.21 10.96 0.65
CA LEU A 115 8.23 10.43 -0.28
C LEU A 115 6.81 10.86 0.09
N ASP A 116 5.99 11.07 -0.94
CA ASP A 116 4.54 11.28 -0.80
C ASP A 116 3.76 9.99 -0.99
N ILE A 117 4.15 9.20 -1.98
CA ILE A 117 3.51 7.94 -2.36
C ILE A 117 4.55 6.83 -2.41
N VAL A 118 4.19 5.68 -1.86
CA VAL A 118 4.86 4.40 -2.08
C VAL A 118 3.90 3.47 -2.79
N HIS A 119 4.12 3.25 -4.09
CA HIS A 119 3.29 2.38 -4.90
C HIS A 119 3.95 1.01 -5.04
N VAL A 120 3.37 0.01 -4.44
CA VAL A 120 3.89 -1.36 -4.40
C VAL A 120 3.22 -2.22 -5.45
N HIS A 121 4.01 -2.82 -6.35
CA HIS A 121 3.53 -3.76 -7.35
C HIS A 121 3.62 -5.19 -6.83
N GLU A 122 2.59 -5.99 -7.10
CA GLU A 122 2.43 -7.36 -6.58
C GLU A 122 2.68 -7.46 -5.07
N PRO A 123 1.81 -6.85 -4.23
CA PRO A 123 1.99 -6.84 -2.77
C PRO A 123 2.12 -8.21 -2.11
N PHE A 124 1.74 -9.30 -2.81
CA PHE A 124 1.93 -10.68 -2.36
C PHE A 124 3.37 -11.15 -2.39
N ALA A 125 4.23 -10.50 -3.19
CA ALA A 125 5.59 -10.95 -3.33
C ALA A 125 6.33 -10.81 -1.99
N PRO A 126 6.93 -11.88 -1.48
CA PRO A 126 7.72 -11.81 -0.27
C PRO A 126 8.95 -10.93 -0.52
N SER A 127 9.54 -10.39 0.54
CA SER A 127 10.72 -9.52 0.56
C SER A 127 10.45 -8.04 0.28
N ALA A 128 10.60 -7.55 -0.96
CA ALA A 128 10.55 -6.11 -1.25
C ALA A 128 9.18 -5.49 -0.96
N ALA A 129 8.11 -6.08 -1.48
CA ALA A 129 6.74 -5.57 -1.29
C ALA A 129 6.32 -5.59 0.19
N SER A 130 6.58 -6.69 0.90
CA SER A 130 6.20 -6.81 2.31
C SER A 130 7.03 -5.89 3.22
N ALA A 131 8.32 -5.68 2.92
CA ALA A 131 9.16 -4.72 3.65
C ALA A 131 8.65 -3.30 3.43
N ALA A 132 8.37 -2.91 2.18
CA ALA A 132 7.84 -1.59 1.87
C ALA A 132 6.53 -1.29 2.62
N LEU A 133 5.57 -2.22 2.63
CA LEU A 133 4.30 -2.02 3.33
C LEU A 133 4.45 -1.95 4.85
N ARG A 134 5.45 -2.64 5.43
CA ARG A 134 5.70 -2.57 6.88
C ARG A 134 6.32 -1.24 7.31
N THR A 135 7.13 -0.61 6.46
CA THR A 135 7.99 0.50 6.87
C THR A 135 7.62 1.84 6.26
N ALA A 136 6.75 1.86 5.24
CA ALA A 136 6.34 3.09 4.56
C ALA A 136 5.75 4.13 5.53
N ARG A 137 6.33 5.33 5.51
CA ARG A 137 5.83 6.55 6.17
C ARG A 137 5.08 7.47 5.21
N ALA A 138 5.01 7.09 3.94
CA ALA A 138 4.24 7.74 2.88
C ALA A 138 2.95 6.97 2.60
N LEU A 139 1.99 7.61 1.93
CA LEU A 139 0.75 6.98 1.51
C LEU A 139 1.06 5.78 0.61
N SER A 140 0.43 4.65 0.89
CA SER A 140 0.78 3.37 0.27
C SER A 140 -0.32 2.91 -0.67
N VAL A 141 0.02 2.69 -1.94
CA VAL A 141 -0.87 2.15 -2.97
C VAL A 141 -0.34 0.78 -3.38
N GLY A 142 -1.22 -0.18 -3.58
CA GLY A 142 -0.83 -1.51 -4.04
C GLY A 142 -1.54 -1.90 -5.33
N THR A 143 -0.76 -2.25 -6.38
CA THR A 143 -1.32 -2.80 -7.61
C THR A 143 -1.14 -4.31 -7.67
N PHE A 144 -2.25 -5.02 -7.84
CA PHE A 144 -2.36 -6.45 -8.05
C PHE A 144 -2.51 -6.70 -9.55
N HIS A 145 -1.43 -7.11 -10.21
CA HIS A 145 -1.42 -7.27 -11.67
C HIS A 145 -2.13 -8.54 -12.10
N ASN A 146 -1.64 -9.68 -11.65
CA ASN A 146 -2.20 -10.97 -12.08
C ASN A 146 -1.99 -12.07 -11.02
N PRO A 147 -2.56 -11.93 -9.81
CA PRO A 147 -2.55 -13.03 -8.85
C PRO A 147 -3.44 -14.18 -9.38
N THR A 148 -2.95 -15.40 -9.26
CA THR A 148 -3.73 -16.58 -9.63
C THR A 148 -4.40 -17.19 -8.39
N GLU A 149 -5.55 -17.83 -8.57
CA GLU A 149 -6.26 -18.51 -7.47
C GLU A 149 -5.37 -19.53 -6.76
N ARG A 150 -4.50 -20.22 -7.50
CA ARG A 150 -3.51 -21.15 -6.94
C ARG A 150 -2.55 -20.45 -5.97
N VAL A 151 -2.10 -19.24 -6.26
CA VAL A 151 -1.21 -18.48 -5.37
C VAL A 151 -1.99 -18.04 -4.12
N LEU A 152 -3.22 -17.60 -4.27
CA LEU A 152 -4.04 -17.09 -3.16
C LEU A 152 -4.52 -18.22 -2.24
N SER A 153 -4.91 -19.36 -2.78
CA SER A 153 -5.42 -20.51 -2.00
C SER A 153 -4.33 -21.21 -1.18
N THR A 154 -3.07 -21.17 -1.63
CA THR A 154 -1.93 -21.84 -0.96
C THR A 154 -1.21 -20.95 0.07
N GLN A 155 -1.67 -19.73 0.32
CA GLN A 155 -1.03 -18.83 1.29
C GLN A 155 -1.28 -19.31 2.72
N LEU A 156 -0.28 -20.00 3.28
CA LEU A 156 -0.20 -20.39 4.71
C LEU A 156 -0.23 -19.20 5.68
N GLY A 157 -0.14 -17.98 5.19
CA GLY A 157 -0.10 -16.73 5.98
C GLY A 157 -1.25 -15.77 5.68
N ARG A 158 -2.46 -16.24 5.33
CA ARG A 158 -3.59 -15.36 4.96
C ARG A 158 -3.84 -14.23 5.98
N GLN A 159 -3.77 -14.52 7.26
CA GLN A 159 -3.92 -13.50 8.30
C GLN A 159 -2.78 -12.46 8.28
N LEU A 160 -1.55 -12.90 8.05
CA LEU A 160 -0.40 -12.00 7.93
C LEU A 160 -0.49 -11.13 6.67
N SER A 161 -0.90 -11.71 5.54
CA SER A 161 -1.14 -10.95 4.31
C SER A 161 -2.26 -9.93 4.49
N GLN A 162 -3.33 -10.28 5.18
CA GLN A 162 -4.42 -9.37 5.49
C GLN A 162 -3.97 -8.19 6.36
N LEU A 163 -3.09 -8.44 7.34
CA LEU A 163 -2.47 -7.38 8.15
C LEU A 163 -1.59 -6.44 7.32
N LEU A 164 -0.84 -6.97 6.35
CA LEU A 164 -0.03 -6.15 5.45
C LEU A 164 -0.91 -5.34 4.49
N PHE A 165 -1.97 -5.94 3.95
CA PHE A 165 -2.87 -5.24 3.03
C PHE A 165 -3.76 -4.22 3.71
N SER A 166 -4.02 -4.35 5.02
CA SER A 166 -4.71 -3.30 5.77
C SER A 166 -3.93 -1.98 5.81
N ARG A 167 -2.63 -2.01 5.59
CA ARG A 167 -1.75 -0.82 5.52
C ARG A 167 -1.76 -0.12 4.17
N LEU A 168 -2.40 -0.70 3.16
CA LEU A 168 -2.62 -0.03 1.89
C LEU A 168 -3.74 1.01 2.02
N ASP A 169 -3.41 2.23 1.67
CA ASP A 169 -4.34 3.36 1.68
C ASP A 169 -5.25 3.34 0.43
N ALA A 170 -4.76 2.76 -0.68
CA ALA A 170 -5.56 2.40 -1.84
C ALA A 170 -5.09 1.08 -2.46
N ARG A 171 -6.03 0.37 -3.09
CA ARG A 171 -5.79 -0.91 -3.77
C ARG A 171 -6.25 -0.82 -5.20
N VAL A 172 -5.38 -1.27 -6.10
CA VAL A 172 -5.61 -1.27 -7.54
C VAL A 172 -5.55 -2.71 -8.05
N ALA A 173 -6.51 -3.10 -8.86
CA ALA A 173 -6.50 -4.34 -9.63
C ALA A 173 -6.31 -4.02 -11.10
N SER A 174 -5.42 -4.74 -11.79
CA SER A 174 -5.19 -4.50 -13.22
C SER A 174 -6.36 -4.93 -14.10
N TYR A 175 -7.20 -5.85 -13.61
CA TYR A 175 -8.35 -6.40 -14.34
C TYR A 175 -9.55 -6.55 -13.40
N ASP A 176 -10.77 -6.54 -13.95
CA ASP A 176 -11.97 -6.81 -13.15
C ASP A 176 -11.95 -8.24 -12.59
N ALA A 177 -11.51 -9.20 -13.38
CA ALA A 177 -11.28 -10.56 -12.92
C ALA A 177 -10.31 -10.64 -11.73
N THR A 178 -9.27 -9.81 -11.72
CA THR A 178 -8.34 -9.68 -10.59
C THR A 178 -9.06 -9.07 -9.38
N ARG A 179 -9.88 -8.03 -9.56
CA ARG A 179 -10.67 -7.41 -8.49
C ARG A 179 -11.59 -8.45 -7.82
N VAL A 180 -12.39 -9.17 -8.62
CA VAL A 180 -13.32 -10.21 -8.13
C VAL A 180 -12.57 -11.30 -7.35
N LEU A 181 -11.41 -11.72 -7.86
CA LEU A 181 -10.57 -12.72 -7.20
C LEU A 181 -10.01 -12.19 -5.88
N MET A 182 -9.52 -10.96 -5.86
CA MET A 182 -8.97 -10.32 -4.67
C MET A 182 -10.03 -10.10 -3.59
N GLU A 183 -11.21 -9.59 -3.94
CA GLU A 183 -12.34 -9.39 -3.01
C GLU A 183 -12.76 -10.70 -2.33
N ARG A 184 -12.73 -11.83 -3.05
CA ARG A 184 -13.04 -13.16 -2.49
C ARG A 184 -12.07 -13.58 -1.39
N TYR A 185 -10.77 -13.32 -1.54
CA TYR A 185 -9.73 -13.76 -0.61
C TYR A 185 -9.35 -12.70 0.42
N PHE A 186 -9.41 -11.44 0.05
CA PHE A 186 -9.04 -10.27 0.85
C PHE A 186 -10.09 -9.16 0.67
N PRO A 187 -11.24 -9.26 1.34
CA PRO A 187 -12.34 -8.30 1.21
C PRO A 187 -11.90 -6.87 1.50
N ALA A 188 -11.96 -6.01 0.50
CA ALA A 188 -11.67 -4.59 0.55
C ALA A 188 -12.14 -3.93 -0.76
N ASP A 189 -12.12 -2.61 -0.83
CA ASP A 189 -12.40 -1.87 -2.06
C ASP A 189 -11.15 -1.88 -2.97
N TYR A 190 -11.34 -2.28 -4.22
CA TYR A 190 -10.32 -2.29 -5.27
C TYR A 190 -10.78 -1.45 -6.45
N ARG A 191 -9.95 -0.52 -6.89
CA ARG A 191 -10.16 0.21 -8.14
C ARG A 191 -9.54 -0.57 -9.28
N VAL A 192 -10.28 -0.71 -10.39
CA VAL A 192 -9.73 -1.35 -11.59
C VAL A 192 -9.05 -0.28 -12.43
N VAL A 193 -7.77 -0.49 -12.72
CA VAL A 193 -6.98 0.34 -13.65
C VAL A 193 -6.37 -0.61 -14.68
N LEU A 194 -7.00 -0.70 -15.83
CA LEU A 194 -6.55 -1.57 -16.91
C LEU A 194 -5.13 -1.19 -17.35
N PRO A 195 -4.19 -2.13 -17.48
CA PRO A 195 -2.83 -1.81 -17.90
C PRO A 195 -2.79 -1.30 -19.34
N ALA A 196 -1.77 -0.54 -19.64
CA ALA A 196 -1.45 -0.07 -20.97
C ALA A 196 -0.42 -0.96 -21.66
N ALA A 197 -0.35 -0.87 -22.97
CA ALA A 197 0.75 -1.41 -23.75
C ALA A 197 1.07 -0.48 -24.93
N GLU A 198 2.35 -0.35 -25.25
CA GLU A 198 2.74 0.36 -26.46
C GLU A 198 2.41 -0.48 -27.70
N PRO A 199 1.75 0.11 -28.70
CA PRO A 199 1.55 -0.54 -29.98
C PRO A 199 2.90 -0.90 -30.59
N VAL A 200 3.03 -2.11 -31.10
CA VAL A 200 4.23 -2.48 -31.85
C VAL A 200 4.18 -1.77 -33.21
N THR A 201 5.09 -0.82 -33.39
CA THR A 201 5.28 -0.12 -34.67
C THR A 201 6.24 -0.91 -35.56
N LEU A 202 5.80 -1.21 -36.77
CA LEU A 202 6.66 -1.80 -37.80
C LEU A 202 7.71 -0.76 -38.23
N GLN A 203 8.99 -1.05 -38.00
CA GLN A 203 10.04 -0.24 -38.63
C GLN A 203 10.02 -0.47 -40.13
N PRO A 204 10.02 0.58 -40.97
CA PRO A 204 10.14 0.44 -42.43
C PRO A 204 11.46 -0.30 -42.77
N GLY A 205 11.37 -1.47 -43.40
CA GLY A 205 12.53 -2.29 -43.78
C GLY A 205 12.80 -3.50 -42.91
N ALA A 206 12.14 -3.70 -41.76
CA ALA A 206 12.33 -4.86 -40.88
C ALA A 206 11.48 -6.09 -41.28
N LEU A 207 10.70 -5.98 -42.36
CA LEU A 207 9.76 -7.04 -42.74
C LEU A 207 10.34 -7.94 -43.81
N GLN A 208 10.56 -9.16 -43.43
CA GLN A 208 10.54 -10.33 -44.32
C GLN A 208 9.23 -11.12 -44.10
N PRO A 209 8.86 -12.02 -45.01
CA PRO A 209 7.53 -12.22 -45.56
C PRO A 209 6.45 -12.42 -44.53
N GLY A 210 5.39 -11.64 -44.60
CA GLY A 210 4.24 -11.62 -43.70
C GLY A 210 3.88 -10.19 -43.24
N SER A 211 4.30 -9.16 -44.00
CA SER A 211 3.93 -7.78 -43.67
C SER A 211 2.42 -7.65 -43.64
N ARG A 212 1.89 -7.17 -42.49
CA ARG A 212 0.49 -6.75 -42.36
C ARG A 212 0.14 -5.80 -43.52
N THR A 213 -0.58 -6.26 -44.48
CA THR A 213 -1.34 -5.40 -45.38
C THR A 213 -2.70 -5.18 -44.73
N ALA A 214 -3.19 -3.95 -44.77
CA ALA A 214 -4.55 -3.62 -44.33
C ALA A 214 -5.63 -4.40 -45.08
N ASN A 215 -5.27 -5.00 -46.23
CA ASN A 215 -6.10 -5.88 -47.03
C ASN A 215 -5.31 -7.16 -47.28
N ARG A 216 -5.68 -8.23 -46.61
CA ARG A 216 -5.18 -9.58 -46.86
C ARG A 216 -5.96 -10.16 -48.04
N ASP A 217 -5.23 -10.59 -49.09
CA ASP A 217 -5.86 -11.24 -50.22
C ASP A 217 -6.24 -12.71 -49.89
N PRO A 218 -7.31 -13.23 -50.48
CA PRO A 218 -7.64 -14.64 -50.37
C PRO A 218 -6.45 -15.50 -50.85
N GLY A 219 -5.83 -16.26 -49.96
CA GLY A 219 -4.64 -17.10 -50.26
C GLY A 219 -3.38 -16.68 -49.54
N ASP A 220 -3.32 -15.54 -48.91
CA ASP A 220 -2.20 -15.15 -48.03
C ASP A 220 -2.13 -16.02 -46.79
N GLN A 221 -0.92 -16.31 -46.34
CA GLN A 221 -0.70 -17.17 -45.15
C GLN A 221 -1.06 -16.43 -43.85
N LEU A 222 -1.87 -17.05 -43.00
CA LEU A 222 -2.16 -16.56 -41.64
C LEU A 222 -0.94 -16.77 -40.73
N HIS A 223 -0.41 -15.70 -40.17
CA HIS A 223 0.72 -15.76 -39.24
C HIS A 223 0.23 -15.81 -37.79
N LEU A 224 0.42 -16.98 -37.15
CA LEU A 224 0.05 -17.23 -35.77
C LEU A 224 1.26 -17.00 -34.85
N LEU A 225 1.05 -16.31 -33.75
CA LEU A 225 2.00 -16.24 -32.64
C LEU A 225 1.44 -17.00 -31.44
N CYS A 226 2.19 -17.94 -30.90
CA CYS A 226 1.93 -18.54 -29.59
C CYS A 226 3.06 -18.16 -28.64
N VAL A 227 2.72 -17.63 -27.47
CA VAL A 227 3.69 -17.27 -26.44
C VAL A 227 3.77 -18.38 -25.42
N ALA A 228 4.92 -19.07 -25.34
CA ALA A 228 5.13 -20.21 -24.46
C ALA A 228 5.52 -19.78 -23.02
N GLU A 229 4.89 -18.71 -22.52
CA GLU A 229 5.04 -18.23 -21.13
C GLU A 229 3.96 -18.81 -20.20
N GLU A 230 2.87 -19.31 -20.76
CA GLU A 230 1.80 -19.98 -20.04
C GLU A 230 2.24 -21.39 -19.59
N GLU A 231 1.37 -22.14 -18.92
CA GLU A 231 1.65 -23.50 -18.53
C GLU A 231 1.82 -24.43 -19.76
N ARG A 232 2.62 -25.48 -19.61
CA ARG A 232 2.94 -26.41 -20.71
C ARG A 232 1.70 -27.04 -21.39
N ALA A 233 0.57 -27.08 -20.70
CA ALA A 233 -0.69 -27.60 -21.25
C ALA A 233 -1.19 -26.70 -22.40
N ALA A 234 -1.07 -25.40 -22.30
CA ALA A 234 -1.44 -24.43 -23.33
C ALA A 234 -0.69 -24.70 -24.64
N LEU A 235 0.65 -24.79 -24.58
CA LEU A 235 1.46 -25.08 -25.75
C LEU A 235 1.11 -26.46 -26.38
N ARG A 236 0.85 -27.48 -25.55
CA ARG A 236 0.44 -28.79 -26.07
C ARG A 236 -0.91 -28.75 -26.79
N THR A 237 -1.86 -27.96 -26.27
CA THR A 237 -3.17 -27.75 -26.90
C THR A 237 -3.01 -27.06 -28.26
N PHE A 238 -2.18 -26.00 -28.31
CA PHE A 238 -1.87 -25.33 -29.56
C PHE A 238 -1.26 -26.28 -30.62
N LEU A 239 -0.23 -27.03 -30.26
CA LEU A 239 0.40 -28.01 -31.16
C LEU A 239 -0.57 -29.13 -31.62
N ARG A 240 -1.55 -29.54 -30.79
CA ARG A 240 -2.61 -30.46 -31.20
C ARG A 240 -3.56 -29.80 -32.19
N ALA A 241 -3.97 -28.56 -31.95
CA ALA A 241 -4.84 -27.80 -32.85
C ALA A 241 -4.21 -27.66 -34.24
N LEU A 242 -2.91 -27.33 -34.31
CA LEU A 242 -2.21 -27.24 -35.60
C LEU A 242 -2.20 -28.55 -36.41
N ARG A 243 -2.24 -29.70 -35.73
CA ARG A 243 -2.34 -31.03 -36.42
C ARG A 243 -3.74 -31.29 -36.99
N LEU A 244 -4.76 -30.66 -36.42
CA LEU A 244 -6.16 -30.83 -36.83
C LEU A 244 -6.56 -29.87 -37.97
N LEU A 245 -5.71 -28.89 -38.31
CA LEU A 245 -5.99 -27.94 -39.38
C LEU A 245 -6.07 -28.68 -40.74
N PRO A 246 -6.98 -28.23 -41.65
CA PRO A 246 -7.06 -28.72 -43.01
C PRO A 246 -5.71 -28.68 -43.75
N ALA A 247 -5.49 -29.58 -44.68
CA ALA A 247 -4.22 -29.68 -45.37
C ALA A 247 -3.94 -28.47 -46.28
N ASP A 248 -4.97 -27.89 -46.81
CA ASP A 248 -5.02 -26.73 -47.71
C ASP A 248 -5.06 -25.37 -46.96
N ALA A 249 -5.26 -25.39 -45.65
CA ALA A 249 -5.24 -24.12 -44.88
C ALA A 249 -3.86 -23.45 -44.98
N ALA A 250 -3.88 -22.17 -45.34
CA ALA A 250 -2.68 -21.33 -45.50
C ALA A 250 -2.31 -20.65 -44.16
N TRP A 251 -1.35 -21.22 -43.43
CA TRP A 251 -0.88 -20.69 -42.16
C TRP A 251 0.61 -20.95 -41.89
N GLN A 252 1.21 -20.10 -41.08
CA GLN A 252 2.50 -20.29 -40.42
C GLN A 252 2.38 -19.98 -38.95
N ALA A 253 3.23 -20.53 -38.08
CA ALA A 253 3.20 -20.30 -36.66
C ALA A 253 4.61 -20.03 -36.09
N THR A 254 4.70 -19.00 -35.27
CA THR A 254 5.87 -18.71 -34.44
C THR A 254 5.53 -19.05 -32.98
N ILE A 255 6.34 -19.86 -32.34
CA ILE A 255 6.27 -20.14 -30.91
C ILE A 255 7.42 -19.40 -30.26
N TRP A 256 7.08 -18.37 -29.51
CA TRP A 256 8.05 -17.49 -28.84
C TRP A 256 8.14 -17.80 -27.35
N SER A 257 9.35 -17.74 -26.80
CA SER A 257 9.56 -17.88 -25.35
C SER A 257 10.66 -16.93 -24.86
N SER A 258 10.48 -16.37 -23.66
CA SER A 258 11.53 -15.59 -22.97
C SER A 258 12.72 -16.46 -22.53
N ARG A 259 12.55 -17.80 -22.54
CA ARG A 259 13.55 -18.79 -22.14
C ARG A 259 13.89 -19.71 -23.31
N PRO A 260 15.06 -20.34 -23.33
CA PRO A 260 15.39 -21.31 -24.34
C PRO A 260 14.33 -22.42 -24.42
N LEU A 261 13.74 -22.58 -25.58
CA LEU A 261 12.72 -23.58 -25.86
C LEU A 261 13.21 -24.48 -26.99
N ALA A 262 13.36 -25.77 -26.70
CA ALA A 262 13.68 -26.74 -27.72
C ALA A 262 12.40 -27.23 -28.44
N ALA A 263 12.47 -27.33 -29.76
CA ALA A 263 11.40 -27.95 -30.52
C ALA A 263 11.19 -29.41 -30.05
N PRO A 264 9.93 -29.86 -29.86
CA PRO A 264 9.68 -31.23 -29.48
C PRO A 264 10.22 -32.20 -30.55
N ALA A 265 10.96 -33.23 -30.13
CA ALA A 265 11.56 -34.24 -31.06
C ALA A 265 10.53 -34.93 -31.95
N ALA A 266 9.25 -34.94 -31.62
CA ALA A 266 8.15 -35.53 -32.34
C ALA A 266 7.30 -34.52 -33.15
N LEU A 267 7.87 -33.37 -33.55
CA LEU A 267 7.18 -32.50 -34.47
C LEU A 267 7.16 -33.15 -35.84
N GLY A 268 6.07 -33.78 -36.23
CA GLY A 268 5.98 -34.42 -37.55
C GLY A 268 6.36 -33.44 -38.67
N GLN A 269 6.91 -33.97 -39.79
CA GLN A 269 7.50 -33.17 -40.87
C GLN A 269 6.56 -32.07 -41.39
N ARG A 270 5.23 -32.34 -41.46
CA ARG A 270 4.20 -31.37 -41.83
C ARG A 270 4.17 -30.08 -40.96
N LEU A 271 4.49 -30.20 -39.66
CA LEU A 271 4.55 -29.03 -38.76
C LEU A 271 5.95 -28.41 -38.76
N ALA A 272 7.00 -29.21 -38.97
CA ALA A 272 8.37 -28.72 -38.94
C ALA A 272 8.61 -27.62 -40.00
N ASP A 273 7.94 -27.71 -41.16
CA ASP A 273 8.07 -26.72 -42.23
C ASP A 273 7.26 -25.41 -41.99
N ARG A 274 6.31 -25.45 -41.05
CA ARG A 274 5.35 -24.34 -40.79
C ARG A 274 5.47 -23.73 -39.39
N VAL A 275 6.20 -24.33 -38.46
CA VAL A 275 6.31 -23.90 -37.06
C VAL A 275 7.76 -23.56 -36.73
N ARG A 276 7.98 -22.31 -36.35
CA ARG A 276 9.29 -21.82 -35.88
C ARG A 276 9.28 -21.68 -34.36
N PHE A 277 10.33 -22.16 -33.69
CA PHE A 277 10.58 -21.93 -32.26
C PHE A 277 11.68 -20.88 -32.16
N VAL A 278 11.36 -19.80 -31.45
CA VAL A 278 12.27 -18.66 -31.28
C VAL A 278 12.36 -18.25 -29.81
N GLY A 279 13.55 -17.87 -29.37
CA GLY A 279 13.77 -17.35 -28.04
C GLY A 279 14.00 -15.83 -28.05
N ALA A 280 13.88 -15.20 -26.92
CA ALA A 280 14.09 -13.75 -26.75
C ALA A 280 15.51 -13.30 -27.17
N GLU A 281 16.50 -14.21 -27.10
CA GLU A 281 17.88 -13.93 -27.54
C GLU A 281 18.01 -13.77 -29.06
N THR A 282 17.14 -14.45 -29.83
CA THR A 282 17.16 -14.43 -31.30
C THR A 282 16.12 -13.52 -31.92
N MET A 283 15.03 -13.28 -31.22
CA MET A 283 13.93 -12.44 -31.67
C MET A 283 13.28 -11.76 -30.48
N PRO A 284 13.33 -10.44 -30.35
CA PRO A 284 12.55 -9.70 -29.37
C PRO A 284 11.04 -9.97 -29.54
N VAL A 285 10.29 -9.93 -28.44
CA VAL A 285 8.84 -10.19 -28.46
C VAL A 285 8.09 -9.20 -29.35
N GLU A 286 8.55 -7.98 -29.40
CA GLU A 286 8.02 -6.91 -30.27
C GLU A 286 8.09 -7.30 -31.74
N GLN A 287 9.19 -7.91 -32.16
CA GLN A 287 9.36 -8.39 -33.52
C GLN A 287 8.44 -9.59 -33.81
N ALA A 288 8.28 -10.51 -32.83
CA ALA A 288 7.37 -11.62 -32.97
C ALA A 288 5.90 -11.15 -33.09
N LEU A 289 5.50 -10.19 -32.28
CA LEU A 289 4.18 -9.54 -32.35
C LEU A 289 3.99 -8.79 -33.68
N ALA A 290 4.99 -8.04 -34.12
CA ALA A 290 4.92 -7.28 -35.38
C ALA A 290 4.63 -8.17 -36.60
N GLY A 291 5.11 -9.39 -36.59
CA GLY A 291 4.92 -10.37 -37.66
C GLY A 291 3.64 -11.23 -37.55
N ALA A 292 2.80 -11.02 -36.54
CA ALA A 292 1.65 -11.88 -36.29
C ALA A 292 0.32 -11.23 -36.70
N ASP A 293 -0.57 -12.02 -37.33
CA ASP A 293 -1.98 -11.66 -37.56
C ASP A 293 -2.84 -12.00 -36.35
N ALA A 294 -2.55 -13.15 -35.72
CA ALA A 294 -3.28 -13.61 -34.54
C ALA A 294 -2.33 -14.10 -33.42
N LEU A 295 -2.71 -13.79 -32.18
CA LEU A 295 -2.05 -14.28 -30.95
C LEU A 295 -2.88 -15.41 -30.35
N VAL A 296 -2.24 -16.56 -30.09
CA VAL A 296 -2.91 -17.71 -29.45
C VAL A 296 -2.45 -17.81 -28.00
N LEU A 297 -3.42 -17.80 -27.07
CA LEU A 297 -3.25 -17.99 -25.63
C LEU A 297 -4.17 -19.12 -25.15
N GLY A 298 -3.64 -20.04 -24.34
CA GLY A 298 -4.34 -21.28 -23.99
C GLY A 298 -4.34 -21.66 -22.53
N SER A 299 -4.08 -20.72 -21.63
CA SER A 299 -4.04 -20.97 -20.18
C SER A 299 -5.36 -21.53 -19.64
N ASP A 300 -5.25 -22.45 -18.68
CA ASP A 300 -6.37 -22.89 -17.85
C ASP A 300 -6.57 -22.04 -16.58
N GLY A 301 -5.82 -20.95 -16.45
CA GLY A 301 -5.79 -20.04 -15.30
C GLY A 301 -4.63 -20.30 -14.33
N ALA A 302 -3.79 -21.31 -14.58
CA ALA A 302 -2.65 -21.58 -13.72
C ALA A 302 -1.50 -20.58 -13.90
N MET A 303 -1.25 -20.16 -15.14
CA MET A 303 -0.22 -19.17 -15.51
C MET A 303 -0.68 -18.32 -16.70
N PRO A 304 -1.73 -17.52 -16.59
CA PRO A 304 -2.20 -16.69 -17.69
C PRO A 304 -1.21 -15.56 -18.01
N ALA A 305 -1.21 -15.11 -19.26
CA ALA A 305 -0.39 -14.03 -19.76
C ALA A 305 -1.24 -12.85 -20.30
N PRO A 306 -2.07 -12.19 -19.46
CA PRO A 306 -2.98 -11.15 -19.92
C PRO A 306 -2.25 -9.91 -20.45
N GLY A 307 -1.03 -9.60 -20.00
CA GLY A 307 -0.21 -8.54 -20.56
C GLY A 307 0.12 -8.77 -22.03
N MET A 308 0.32 -10.01 -22.45
CA MET A 308 0.50 -10.34 -23.88
C MET A 308 -0.78 -10.12 -24.67
N LEU A 309 -1.95 -10.40 -24.06
CA LEU A 309 -3.23 -10.13 -24.69
C LEU A 309 -3.45 -8.62 -24.87
N VAL A 310 -3.13 -7.82 -23.85
CA VAL A 310 -3.19 -6.34 -23.92
C VAL A 310 -2.26 -5.79 -25.02
N ARG A 311 -1.03 -6.33 -25.12
CA ARG A 311 -0.08 -5.96 -26.20
C ARG A 311 -0.61 -6.32 -27.58
N ALA A 312 -1.23 -7.47 -27.73
CA ALA A 312 -1.83 -7.88 -29.00
C ALA A 312 -2.96 -6.94 -29.40
N LEU A 313 -3.89 -6.64 -28.49
CA LEU A 313 -4.99 -5.71 -28.71
C LEU A 313 -4.47 -4.30 -29.04
N ALA A 314 -3.51 -3.78 -28.27
CA ALA A 314 -2.88 -2.48 -28.52
C ALA A 314 -2.21 -2.42 -29.90
N SER A 315 -1.73 -3.56 -30.40
CA SER A 315 -1.06 -3.68 -31.70
C SER A 315 -2.00 -4.08 -32.84
N GLY A 316 -3.31 -4.25 -32.61
CA GLY A 316 -4.29 -4.67 -33.64
C GLY A 316 -4.08 -6.12 -34.11
N ILE A 317 -3.49 -6.99 -33.25
CA ILE A 317 -3.37 -8.43 -33.48
C ILE A 317 -4.64 -9.09 -32.93
N VAL A 318 -5.26 -9.98 -33.70
CA VAL A 318 -6.48 -10.67 -33.28
C VAL A 318 -6.16 -11.79 -32.28
N PRO A 319 -6.71 -11.76 -31.07
CA PRO A 319 -6.49 -12.83 -30.10
C PRO A 319 -7.39 -14.05 -30.39
N VAL A 320 -6.83 -15.23 -30.17
CA VAL A 320 -7.57 -16.49 -30.04
C VAL A 320 -7.21 -17.07 -28.67
N ALA A 321 -8.06 -16.88 -27.68
CA ALA A 321 -7.72 -17.18 -26.31
C ALA A 321 -8.69 -18.13 -25.60
N SER A 322 -8.20 -18.83 -24.58
CA SER A 322 -9.06 -19.66 -23.75
C SER A 322 -10.06 -18.82 -22.93
N SER A 323 -11.25 -19.38 -22.66
CA SER A 323 -12.34 -18.71 -21.93
C SER A 323 -12.09 -18.68 -20.42
N ILE A 324 -10.95 -18.10 -20.00
CA ILE A 324 -10.71 -17.81 -18.59
C ILE A 324 -11.15 -16.37 -18.28
N PRO A 325 -11.53 -16.04 -17.02
CA PRO A 325 -12.15 -14.75 -16.70
C PRO A 325 -11.38 -13.53 -17.22
N VAL A 326 -10.06 -13.47 -17.02
CA VAL A 326 -9.24 -12.33 -17.43
C VAL A 326 -9.13 -12.19 -18.96
N TYR A 327 -9.19 -13.28 -19.73
CA TYR A 327 -9.19 -13.21 -21.18
C TYR A 327 -10.58 -12.88 -21.73
N ALA A 328 -11.63 -13.47 -21.14
CA ALA A 328 -13.02 -13.20 -21.52
C ALA A 328 -13.39 -11.71 -21.32
N GLU A 329 -12.97 -11.12 -20.22
CA GLU A 329 -13.11 -9.68 -19.93
C GLU A 329 -12.49 -8.81 -21.05
N LEU A 330 -11.25 -9.06 -21.39
CA LEU A 330 -10.53 -8.28 -22.40
C LEU A 330 -11.11 -8.44 -23.80
N LEU A 331 -11.60 -9.67 -24.10
CA LEU A 331 -12.21 -9.99 -25.38
C LEU A 331 -13.69 -9.66 -25.47
N SER A 332 -14.29 -9.09 -24.41
CA SER A 332 -15.73 -8.80 -24.34
C SER A 332 -16.56 -10.03 -24.76
N ASP A 333 -16.30 -11.15 -24.09
CA ASP A 333 -16.95 -12.45 -24.35
C ASP A 333 -16.94 -12.90 -25.82
N GLY A 334 -15.87 -12.57 -26.55
CA GLY A 334 -15.64 -13.00 -27.93
C GLY A 334 -15.90 -11.93 -28.99
N ALA A 335 -16.32 -10.73 -28.62
CA ALA A 335 -16.52 -9.64 -29.59
C ALA A 335 -15.19 -9.15 -30.21
N ARG A 336 -14.09 -9.15 -29.44
CA ARG A 336 -12.78 -8.61 -29.84
C ARG A 336 -11.74 -9.68 -30.17
N GLY A 337 -12.15 -10.94 -30.29
CA GLY A 337 -11.29 -12.08 -30.58
C GLY A 337 -12.05 -13.38 -30.44
N LEU A 338 -11.44 -14.49 -30.81
CA LEU A 338 -12.10 -15.80 -30.73
C LEU A 338 -11.77 -16.50 -29.43
N GLN A 339 -12.75 -17.20 -28.86
CA GLN A 339 -12.61 -17.92 -27.61
C GLN A 339 -12.78 -19.43 -27.79
N TYR A 340 -12.17 -20.20 -26.90
CA TYR A 340 -12.33 -21.66 -26.82
C TYR A 340 -12.11 -22.13 -25.37
N MET A 341 -12.64 -23.29 -25.02
CA MET A 341 -12.40 -23.88 -23.70
C MET A 341 -10.94 -24.35 -23.56
N ALA A 342 -10.30 -24.03 -22.43
CA ALA A 342 -8.93 -24.46 -22.16
C ALA A 342 -8.77 -25.97 -22.38
N GLY A 343 -7.77 -26.37 -23.18
CA GLY A 343 -7.52 -27.76 -23.55
C GLY A 343 -8.29 -28.28 -24.78
N ASP A 344 -9.28 -27.54 -25.29
CA ASP A 344 -10.05 -27.91 -26.47
C ASP A 344 -9.32 -27.54 -27.77
N ALA A 345 -8.51 -28.50 -28.24
CA ALA A 345 -7.75 -28.33 -29.47
C ALA A 345 -8.64 -28.34 -30.75
N GLN A 346 -9.86 -28.92 -30.68
CA GLN A 346 -10.77 -28.97 -31.84
C GLN A 346 -11.37 -27.58 -32.10
N THR A 347 -11.94 -26.96 -31.10
CA THR A 347 -12.47 -25.58 -31.21
C THR A 347 -11.37 -24.58 -31.56
N LEU A 348 -10.17 -24.73 -30.98
CA LEU A 348 -9.02 -23.90 -31.35
C LEU A 348 -8.66 -24.06 -32.84
N ALA A 349 -8.61 -25.28 -33.33
CA ALA A 349 -8.34 -25.54 -34.75
C ALA A 349 -9.43 -24.97 -35.67
N ALA A 350 -10.70 -25.10 -35.29
CA ALA A 350 -11.81 -24.51 -36.03
C ALA A 350 -11.72 -22.96 -36.08
N ASN A 351 -11.39 -22.34 -34.96
CA ASN A 351 -11.19 -20.88 -34.89
C ASN A 351 -10.02 -20.42 -35.78
N ILE A 352 -8.90 -21.12 -35.78
CA ILE A 352 -7.75 -20.81 -36.64
C ILE A 352 -8.11 -21.03 -38.11
N ALA A 353 -8.82 -22.11 -38.46
CA ALA A 353 -9.26 -22.37 -39.81
C ALA A 353 -10.20 -21.27 -40.34
N ARG A 354 -11.12 -20.78 -39.50
CA ARG A 354 -12.00 -19.64 -39.85
C ARG A 354 -11.18 -18.36 -40.11
N LEU A 355 -10.23 -18.00 -39.24
CA LEU A 355 -9.37 -16.82 -39.48
C LEU A 355 -8.52 -16.97 -40.74
N SER A 356 -8.15 -18.21 -41.13
CA SER A 356 -7.42 -18.45 -42.36
C SER A 356 -8.31 -18.30 -43.61
N ALA A 357 -9.58 -18.74 -43.52
CA ALA A 357 -10.51 -18.80 -44.64
C ALA A 357 -11.32 -17.49 -44.80
N GLU A 358 -11.53 -16.73 -43.74
CA GLU A 358 -12.43 -15.56 -43.69
C GLU A 358 -11.61 -14.30 -43.33
N PRO A 359 -10.90 -13.64 -44.27
CA PRO A 359 -10.11 -12.40 -43.99
C PRO A 359 -10.95 -11.28 -43.38
N GLU A 360 -12.21 -11.13 -43.82
CA GLU A 360 -13.18 -10.18 -43.29
C GLU A 360 -13.49 -10.36 -41.81
N LEU A 361 -13.36 -11.59 -41.27
CA LEU A 361 -13.52 -11.84 -39.85
C LEU A 361 -12.38 -11.22 -39.05
N LEU A 362 -11.14 -11.29 -39.53
CA LEU A 362 -9.99 -10.63 -38.90
C LEU A 362 -10.22 -9.12 -38.82
N ASP A 363 -10.70 -8.50 -39.91
CA ASP A 363 -10.91 -7.06 -39.95
C ASP A 363 -12.11 -6.63 -39.09
N ALA A 364 -13.15 -7.44 -39.01
CA ALA A 364 -14.28 -7.20 -38.11
C ALA A 364 -13.85 -7.24 -36.63
N LEU A 365 -13.06 -8.26 -36.23
CA LEU A 365 -12.56 -8.35 -34.88
C LEU A 365 -11.58 -7.23 -34.50
N ARG A 366 -10.76 -6.78 -35.45
CA ARG A 366 -9.89 -5.59 -35.30
C ARG A 366 -10.69 -4.32 -35.08
N ALA A 367 -11.73 -4.11 -35.91
CA ALA A 367 -12.60 -2.94 -35.78
C ALA A 367 -13.32 -2.90 -34.44
N GLU A 368 -13.82 -4.03 -33.97
CA GLU A 368 -14.46 -4.13 -32.65
C GLU A 368 -13.48 -3.89 -31.47
N ALA A 369 -12.20 -4.20 -31.66
CA ALA A 369 -11.17 -3.96 -30.65
C ALA A 369 -10.68 -2.49 -30.62
N GLU A 370 -10.92 -1.68 -31.69
CA GLU A 370 -10.38 -0.32 -31.83
C GLU A 370 -10.77 0.63 -30.67
N PRO A 371 -12.03 0.66 -30.17
CA PRO A 371 -12.37 1.51 -29.02
C PRO A 371 -11.57 1.19 -27.76
N LEU A 372 -11.32 -0.11 -27.47
CA LEU A 372 -10.49 -0.51 -26.35
C LEU A 372 -9.03 -0.14 -26.60
N ARG A 373 -8.50 -0.40 -27.80
CA ARG A 373 -7.14 -0.09 -28.19
C ARG A 373 -6.79 1.37 -27.97
N ALA A 374 -7.69 2.29 -28.30
CA ALA A 374 -7.50 3.72 -28.07
C ALA A 374 -7.33 4.09 -26.60
N THR A 375 -7.79 3.25 -25.68
CA THR A 375 -7.67 3.46 -24.22
C THR A 375 -6.43 2.80 -23.60
N LEU A 376 -5.73 1.91 -24.30
CA LEU A 376 -4.58 1.17 -23.75
C LEU A 376 -3.29 2.01 -23.72
N THR A 377 -3.36 3.22 -23.17
CA THR A 377 -2.26 4.20 -23.12
C THR A 377 -1.75 4.42 -21.70
N PHE A 378 -0.43 4.65 -21.55
CA PHE A 378 0.15 5.00 -20.25
C PHE A 378 -0.32 6.38 -19.76
N ALA A 379 -0.71 7.28 -20.66
CA ALA A 379 -1.30 8.56 -20.27
C ALA A 379 -2.61 8.35 -19.48
N ARG A 380 -3.53 7.49 -19.97
CA ARG A 380 -4.75 7.14 -19.22
C ARG A 380 -4.45 6.46 -17.88
N VAL A 381 -3.51 5.51 -17.86
CA VAL A 381 -3.11 4.85 -16.61
C VAL A 381 -2.60 5.87 -15.59
N ALA A 382 -1.77 6.80 -16.03
CA ALA A 382 -1.27 7.88 -15.18
C ALA A 382 -2.40 8.80 -14.70
N ASP A 383 -3.37 9.18 -15.55
CA ASP A 383 -4.53 9.97 -15.13
C ASP A 383 -5.32 9.30 -14.00
N GLU A 384 -5.59 7.99 -14.13
CA GLU A 384 -6.33 7.24 -13.14
C GLU A 384 -5.54 7.07 -11.82
N LEU A 385 -4.22 6.83 -11.89
CA LEU A 385 -3.37 6.73 -10.72
C LEU A 385 -3.15 8.09 -10.04
N GLU A 386 -2.96 9.17 -10.80
CA GLU A 386 -2.91 10.54 -10.25
C GLU A 386 -4.21 10.90 -9.52
N ALA A 387 -5.37 10.48 -10.05
CA ALA A 387 -6.64 10.69 -9.35
C ALA A 387 -6.70 9.94 -8.02
N ILE A 388 -6.15 8.71 -7.96
CA ILE A 388 -6.02 7.96 -6.71
C ILE A 388 -5.04 8.67 -5.76
N TYR A 389 -3.85 9.01 -6.22
CA TYR A 389 -2.83 9.69 -5.39
C TYR A 389 -3.36 11.01 -4.84
N GLY A 390 -4.02 11.83 -5.69
CA GLY A 390 -4.61 13.10 -5.30
C GLY A 390 -5.69 12.95 -4.23
N SER A 391 -6.55 11.94 -4.37
CA SER A 391 -7.59 11.66 -3.37
C SER A 391 -7.00 11.27 -2.00
N LEU A 392 -5.87 10.59 -1.98
CA LEU A 392 -5.16 10.24 -0.74
C LEU A 392 -4.44 11.46 -0.13
N VAL A 393 -3.73 12.22 -0.96
CA VAL A 393 -3.00 13.43 -0.52
C VAL A 393 -3.96 14.49 0.01
N ALA A 394 -5.14 14.63 -0.58
CA ALA A 394 -6.16 15.57 -0.11
C ALA A 394 -6.63 15.32 1.33
N ARG A 395 -6.50 14.09 1.83
CA ARG A 395 -6.84 13.71 3.21
C ARG A 395 -5.74 14.00 4.24
N ARG A 396 -4.59 14.50 3.81
CA ARG A 396 -3.50 14.86 4.73
C ARG A 396 -3.84 16.09 5.55
N HIS A 397 -3.48 16.06 6.82
CA HIS A 397 -3.80 17.14 7.78
C HIS A 397 -2.99 18.43 7.56
N ASP A 398 -1.85 18.36 6.89
CA ASP A 398 -1.09 19.55 6.49
C ASP A 398 -1.81 20.40 5.42
N ARG A 399 -2.89 19.87 4.82
CA ARG A 399 -3.82 20.60 3.94
C ARG A 399 -4.85 21.42 4.70
N ARG A 400 -4.99 21.21 6.00
CA ARG A 400 -5.90 21.99 6.84
C ARG A 400 -5.34 23.40 7.05
N PRO A 401 -6.21 24.42 7.09
CA PRO A 401 -5.75 25.78 7.32
C PRO A 401 -5.06 25.89 8.69
N VAL A 402 -3.89 26.53 8.70
CA VAL A 402 -3.18 26.89 9.94
C VAL A 402 -3.88 28.09 10.55
N ASN A 403 -4.12 28.05 11.87
CA ASN A 403 -4.59 29.22 12.59
C ASN A 403 -3.43 30.19 12.80
N ALA A 404 -3.21 31.09 11.82
CA ALA A 404 -2.09 32.03 11.83
C ALA A 404 -2.10 32.98 13.03
N ALA A 405 -3.26 33.26 13.63
CA ALA A 405 -3.35 34.09 14.83
C ALA A 405 -2.86 33.32 16.06
N ALA A 406 -3.29 32.07 16.23
CA ALA A 406 -2.84 31.18 17.29
C ALA A 406 -1.34 30.88 17.18
N ALA A 407 -0.86 30.58 15.97
CA ALA A 407 0.55 30.29 15.70
C ALA A 407 1.44 31.48 16.10
N ARG A 408 1.07 32.73 15.74
CA ARG A 408 1.78 33.95 16.16
C ARG A 408 1.72 34.15 17.67
N ALA A 409 0.59 33.85 18.30
CA ALA A 409 0.41 34.05 19.74
C ALA A 409 1.30 33.12 20.59
N VAL A 410 1.74 31.97 20.07
CA VAL A 410 2.59 31.03 20.79
C VAL A 410 4.08 31.12 20.44
N ALA A 411 4.44 31.72 19.31
CA ALA A 411 5.81 31.71 18.78
C ALA A 411 6.89 32.23 19.76
N ASP A 412 6.59 33.23 20.55
CA ASP A 412 7.52 33.84 21.50
C ASP A 412 7.29 33.42 22.96
N ARG A 413 6.38 32.45 23.19
CA ARG A 413 6.12 31.97 24.56
C ARG A 413 7.24 31.02 25.03
N PRO A 414 7.45 30.93 26.36
CA PRO A 414 8.43 29.98 26.90
C PRO A 414 8.09 28.53 26.52
N LEU A 415 9.12 27.71 26.38
CA LEU A 415 8.94 26.27 26.22
C LEU A 415 8.57 25.64 27.56
N ILE A 416 7.59 24.74 27.53
CA ILE A 416 7.15 23.93 28.66
C ILE A 416 7.18 22.44 28.28
N ASP A 417 7.33 21.58 29.27
CA ASP A 417 7.18 20.14 29.11
C ASP A 417 5.73 19.73 29.46
N VAL A 418 5.11 18.95 28.58
CA VAL A 418 3.70 18.54 28.68
C VAL A 418 3.59 17.02 28.63
N ASP A 419 2.65 16.46 29.41
CA ASP A 419 2.31 15.03 29.37
C ASP A 419 0.80 14.90 29.13
N LEU A 420 0.40 14.22 28.03
CA LEU A 420 -0.98 14.29 27.51
C LEU A 420 -1.89 13.12 27.92
N HIS A 421 -1.40 12.17 28.72
CA HIS A 421 -2.20 11.00 29.06
C HIS A 421 -1.84 10.50 30.46
N MET A 422 -2.76 10.62 31.42
CA MET A 422 -2.59 10.11 32.78
C MET A 422 -3.90 9.98 33.52
N HIS A 423 -3.87 9.19 34.61
CA HIS A 423 -5.03 8.83 35.42
C HIS A 423 -4.82 9.13 36.88
N THR A 424 -5.94 9.35 37.60
CA THR A 424 -5.99 9.51 39.05
C THR A 424 -6.87 8.42 39.69
N ASP A 425 -7.09 8.50 41.01
CA ASP A 425 -7.97 7.61 41.75
C ASP A 425 -9.47 7.79 41.40
N HIS A 426 -9.79 8.63 40.41
CA HIS A 426 -11.09 8.70 39.79
C HIS A 426 -11.28 7.64 38.68
N SER A 427 -10.21 7.12 38.09
CA SER A 427 -10.24 5.92 37.24
C SER A 427 -10.36 4.65 38.07
N TYR A 428 -11.00 3.64 37.51
CA TYR A 428 -11.28 2.38 38.22
C TYR A 428 -10.00 1.56 38.51
N ASP A 429 -8.92 1.78 37.77
CA ASP A 429 -7.68 1.01 37.79
C ASP A 429 -6.45 1.84 38.26
N CYS A 430 -6.66 3.08 38.64
CA CYS A 430 -5.63 3.94 39.20
C CYS A 430 -5.89 4.26 40.69
N ALA A 431 -4.83 4.39 41.47
CA ALA A 431 -4.90 4.65 42.91
C ALA A 431 -4.26 5.97 43.32
N THR A 432 -3.72 6.73 42.38
CA THR A 432 -3.00 7.99 42.63
C THR A 432 -3.98 9.12 42.94
N PRO A 433 -4.00 9.72 44.15
CA PRO A 433 -4.81 10.88 44.46
C PRO A 433 -4.41 12.08 43.60
N VAL A 434 -5.40 12.96 43.30
CA VAL A 434 -5.18 14.16 42.48
C VAL A 434 -4.05 15.06 43.03
N GLU A 435 -3.99 15.26 44.36
CA GLU A 435 -2.97 16.07 45.00
C GLU A 435 -1.56 15.47 44.82
N VAL A 436 -1.44 14.14 44.90
CA VAL A 436 -0.17 13.43 44.68
C VAL A 436 0.28 13.57 43.25
N LEU A 437 -0.66 13.41 42.28
CA LEU A 437 -0.40 13.61 40.86
C LEU A 437 0.14 15.02 40.58
N LEU A 438 -0.54 16.06 41.10
CA LEU A 438 -0.15 17.47 40.90
C LEU A 438 1.21 17.79 41.56
N ALA A 439 1.48 17.22 42.73
CA ALA A 439 2.78 17.39 43.42
C ALA A 439 3.93 16.77 42.61
N GLU A 440 3.74 15.57 42.12
CA GLU A 440 4.75 14.85 41.30
C GLU A 440 4.96 15.54 39.95
N ALA A 441 3.91 16.00 39.27
CA ALA A 441 4.00 16.72 38.01
C ALA A 441 4.85 17.99 38.16
N ARG A 442 4.65 18.77 39.27
CA ARG A 442 5.48 19.94 39.57
C ARG A 442 6.92 19.54 39.90
N ALA A 443 7.13 18.49 40.70
CA ALA A 443 8.47 18.03 41.06
C ALA A 443 9.27 17.60 39.81
N LYS A 444 8.59 17.11 38.77
CA LYS A 444 9.19 16.76 37.49
C LYS A 444 9.32 17.94 36.52
N GLY A 445 8.88 19.12 36.88
CA GLY A 445 8.99 20.34 36.06
C GLY A 445 8.03 20.36 34.86
N LEU A 446 6.90 19.61 34.92
CA LEU A 446 5.89 19.70 33.89
C LEU A 446 5.15 21.05 33.97
N GLY A 447 5.01 21.75 32.83
CA GLY A 447 4.28 23.01 32.73
C GLY A 447 2.78 22.77 32.48
N ALA A 448 2.42 21.66 31.84
CA ALA A 448 1.03 21.26 31.64
C ALA A 448 0.87 19.72 31.69
N ILE A 449 -0.34 19.28 32.08
CA ILE A 449 -0.74 17.86 32.09
C ILE A 449 -2.17 17.72 31.56
N ALA A 450 -2.47 16.63 30.85
CA ALA A 450 -3.83 16.25 30.53
C ALA A 450 -4.27 15.09 31.45
N VAL A 451 -5.31 15.32 32.24
CA VAL A 451 -5.90 14.28 33.09
C VAL A 451 -7.06 13.65 32.32
N THR A 452 -6.97 12.36 32.04
CA THR A 452 -7.78 11.65 31.03
C THR A 452 -8.39 10.38 31.62
N GLU A 453 -9.26 10.53 32.62
CA GLU A 453 -9.85 9.40 33.33
C GLU A 453 -10.66 8.48 32.42
N HIS A 454 -10.66 7.18 32.70
CA HIS A 454 -11.49 6.22 31.97
C HIS A 454 -13.00 6.49 32.19
N ASN A 455 -13.66 6.99 31.14
CA ASN A 455 -15.11 7.27 31.10
C ASN A 455 -15.58 8.13 32.30
N GLU A 456 -14.76 9.08 32.72
CA GLU A 456 -15.02 9.96 33.85
C GLU A 456 -14.23 11.27 33.68
N ILE A 457 -14.80 12.40 34.06
CA ILE A 457 -14.16 13.72 33.96
C ILE A 457 -13.85 14.32 35.32
N SER A 458 -14.41 13.77 36.38
CA SER A 458 -14.35 14.39 37.73
C SER A 458 -12.94 14.55 38.27
N GLY A 459 -11.99 13.65 37.92
CA GLY A 459 -10.59 13.76 38.31
C GLY A 459 -9.89 14.93 37.61
N ALA A 460 -10.17 15.15 36.35
CA ALA A 460 -9.65 16.27 35.57
C ALA A 460 -10.16 17.62 36.09
N LEU A 461 -11.46 17.69 36.43
CA LEU A 461 -12.07 18.88 37.04
C LEU A 461 -11.47 19.19 38.39
N GLU A 462 -11.29 18.20 39.26
CA GLU A 462 -10.67 18.37 40.57
C GLU A 462 -9.20 18.80 40.44
N ALA A 463 -8.47 18.22 39.49
CA ALA A 463 -7.09 18.60 39.22
C ALA A 463 -6.98 20.07 38.74
N ALA A 464 -7.88 20.50 37.86
CA ALA A 464 -7.92 21.88 37.36
C ALA A 464 -8.23 22.87 38.47
N GLU A 465 -9.15 22.56 39.40
CA GLU A 465 -9.50 23.40 40.56
C GLU A 465 -8.33 23.51 41.54
N LYS A 466 -7.61 22.42 41.79
CA LYS A 466 -6.50 22.36 42.75
C LYS A 466 -5.13 22.77 42.19
N ALA A 467 -5.01 22.86 40.88
CA ALA A 467 -3.74 23.15 40.22
C ALA A 467 -3.19 24.53 40.65
N ARG A 468 -1.89 24.59 40.96
CA ARG A 468 -1.14 25.81 41.22
C ARG A 468 0.21 25.71 40.52
N GLY A 469 0.51 26.65 39.64
CA GLY A 469 1.78 26.70 38.91
C GLY A 469 1.97 25.62 37.84
N ILE A 470 0.90 24.94 37.45
CA ILE A 470 0.85 23.97 36.34
C ILE A 470 -0.51 24.08 35.65
N LYS A 471 -0.54 23.96 34.35
CA LYS A 471 -1.80 23.94 33.58
C LYS A 471 -2.37 22.50 33.57
N VAL A 472 -3.69 22.42 33.70
CA VAL A 472 -4.41 21.13 33.57
C VAL A 472 -5.35 21.22 32.38
N ILE A 473 -5.10 20.34 31.41
CA ILE A 473 -6.02 20.09 30.30
C ILE A 473 -7.07 19.09 30.80
N ILE A 474 -8.31 19.50 30.75
CA ILE A 474 -9.44 18.62 31.13
C ILE A 474 -9.69 17.66 29.96
N GLY A 475 -9.56 16.37 30.24
CA GLY A 475 -9.78 15.32 29.27
C GLY A 475 -10.56 14.14 29.83
N GLU A 476 -10.99 13.26 28.95
CA GLU A 476 -11.62 11.98 29.27
C GLU A 476 -11.21 10.94 28.24
N GLU A 477 -10.70 9.79 28.69
CA GLU A 477 -10.50 8.63 27.85
C GLU A 477 -11.79 7.81 27.79
N VAL A 478 -12.47 7.90 26.64
CA VAL A 478 -13.80 7.34 26.43
C VAL A 478 -13.68 6.00 25.72
N LYS A 479 -14.19 4.96 26.35
CA LYS A 479 -14.38 3.66 25.69
C LYS A 479 -15.67 3.70 24.88
N THR A 480 -15.55 3.62 23.56
CA THR A 480 -16.67 3.56 22.62
C THR A 480 -17.43 2.22 22.73
N ALA A 481 -18.56 2.10 22.05
CA ALA A 481 -19.40 0.90 22.09
C ALA A 481 -18.66 -0.37 21.62
N SER A 482 -17.86 -0.28 20.54
CA SER A 482 -17.16 -1.43 19.94
C SER A 482 -15.88 -1.09 19.18
N GLN A 483 -15.54 0.20 19.03
CA GLN A 483 -14.51 0.66 18.09
C GLN A 483 -13.27 1.23 18.79
N GLY A 484 -13.01 0.83 20.03
CA GLY A 484 -11.83 1.23 20.78
C GLY A 484 -12.03 2.42 21.70
N GLU A 485 -10.95 3.10 22.03
CA GLU A 485 -10.88 4.24 22.93
C GLU A 485 -10.47 5.51 22.18
N VAL A 486 -11.02 6.66 22.63
CA VAL A 486 -10.67 8.00 22.15
C VAL A 486 -10.63 8.96 23.31
N ILE A 487 -9.67 9.89 23.31
CA ILE A 487 -9.54 10.93 24.30
C ILE A 487 -10.13 12.23 23.76
N GLY A 488 -11.06 12.82 24.50
CA GLY A 488 -11.47 14.20 24.33
C GLY A 488 -10.60 15.11 25.21
N LEU A 489 -9.85 16.05 24.61
CA LEU A 489 -9.10 17.08 25.33
C LEU A 489 -9.86 18.40 25.31
N PHE A 490 -9.68 19.25 26.32
CA PHE A 490 -10.37 20.56 26.49
C PHE A 490 -11.88 20.44 26.53
N ILE A 491 -12.41 19.30 26.97
CA ILE A 491 -13.86 19.10 27.16
C ILE A 491 -14.33 19.75 28.47
N LYS A 492 -15.63 19.97 28.58
CA LYS A 492 -16.27 20.67 29.71
C LYS A 492 -17.19 19.78 30.53
N GLU A 493 -17.74 18.76 29.88
CA GLU A 493 -18.74 17.87 30.44
C GLU A 493 -18.36 16.42 30.13
N LYS A 494 -18.80 15.52 30.99
CA LYS A 494 -18.60 14.08 30.81
C LYS A 494 -19.28 13.57 29.54
N ILE A 495 -18.57 12.76 28.77
CA ILE A 495 -19.08 12.13 27.57
C ILE A 495 -19.91 10.89 27.96
N PRO A 496 -21.14 10.73 27.42
CA PRO A 496 -21.98 9.56 27.67
C PRO A 496 -21.32 8.25 27.22
N ARG A 497 -21.52 7.19 27.97
CA ARG A 497 -21.04 5.85 27.62
C ARG A 497 -21.87 5.19 26.54
N GLY A 498 -21.25 4.26 25.79
CA GLY A 498 -21.95 3.40 24.84
C GLY A 498 -22.22 4.04 23.48
N MET A 499 -21.63 5.19 23.23
CA MET A 499 -21.62 5.84 21.91
C MET A 499 -20.68 5.13 20.96
N THR A 500 -20.97 5.17 19.67
CA THR A 500 -20.04 4.79 18.61
C THR A 500 -18.84 5.73 18.59
N LEU A 501 -17.78 5.38 17.85
CA LEU A 501 -16.61 6.26 17.70
C LEU A 501 -17.01 7.61 17.10
N GLN A 502 -17.84 7.61 16.06
CA GLN A 502 -18.34 8.82 15.39
C GLN A 502 -19.18 9.69 16.32
N GLU A 503 -20.12 9.09 17.09
CA GLU A 503 -20.93 9.83 18.06
C GLU A 503 -20.07 10.43 19.18
N THR A 504 -19.06 9.68 19.66
CA THR A 504 -18.12 10.16 20.68
C THR A 504 -17.32 11.35 20.17
N ILE A 505 -16.81 11.29 18.94
CA ILE A 505 -16.10 12.38 18.28
C ILE A 505 -17.03 13.59 18.12
N ALA A 506 -18.26 13.41 17.67
CA ALA A 506 -19.24 14.49 17.54
C ALA A 506 -19.51 15.17 18.88
N GLU A 507 -19.57 14.42 19.97
CA GLU A 507 -19.77 14.96 21.31
C GLU A 507 -18.54 15.74 21.80
N ILE A 508 -17.32 15.26 21.54
CA ILE A 508 -16.08 16.02 21.82
C ILE A 508 -16.11 17.37 21.08
N ARG A 509 -16.47 17.35 19.79
CA ARG A 509 -16.59 18.55 18.96
C ARG A 509 -17.65 19.53 19.44
N ARG A 510 -18.81 19.01 19.85
CA ARG A 510 -19.90 19.83 20.42
C ARG A 510 -19.42 20.66 21.62
N GLN A 511 -18.53 20.12 22.40
CA GLN A 511 -17.93 20.80 23.57
C GLN A 511 -16.78 21.76 23.21
N GLY A 512 -16.35 21.82 21.94
CA GLY A 512 -15.17 22.57 21.49
C GLY A 512 -13.85 21.88 21.84
N GLY A 513 -13.90 20.58 22.13
CA GLY A 513 -12.74 19.75 22.45
C GLY A 513 -11.98 19.27 21.23
N LEU A 514 -10.79 18.74 21.49
CA LEU A 514 -9.90 18.12 20.50
C LEU A 514 -9.97 16.60 20.60
N VAL A 515 -9.93 15.96 19.44
CA VAL A 515 -9.97 14.50 19.30
C VAL A 515 -8.54 13.95 19.30
N TYR A 516 -8.19 13.20 20.32
CA TYR A 516 -6.89 12.56 20.51
C TYR A 516 -7.05 11.05 20.54
N VAL A 517 -6.38 10.33 19.64
CA VAL A 517 -6.44 8.86 19.59
C VAL A 517 -5.29 8.29 20.42
N PRO A 518 -5.56 7.64 21.57
CA PRO A 518 -4.55 7.05 22.43
C PRO A 518 -4.06 5.71 21.87
N HIS A 519 -2.77 5.37 22.07
CA HIS A 519 -2.13 4.07 21.75
C HIS A 519 -2.81 3.27 20.61
N PRO A 520 -2.97 3.83 19.40
CA PRO A 520 -3.94 3.41 18.38
C PRO A 520 -3.78 1.98 17.85
N PHE A 521 -2.62 1.37 18.02
CA PHE A 521 -2.32 0.04 17.47
C PHE A 521 -2.01 -1.01 18.54
N ASP A 522 -2.14 -0.67 19.82
CA ASP A 522 -1.91 -1.62 20.91
C ASP A 522 -3.05 -2.63 21.02
N ARG A 523 -2.88 -3.78 20.38
CA ARG A 523 -3.86 -4.89 20.35
C ARG A 523 -4.07 -5.56 21.71
N MET A 524 -3.31 -5.20 22.72
CA MET A 524 -3.53 -5.64 24.11
C MET A 524 -4.62 -4.80 24.80
N HIS A 525 -4.98 -3.67 24.22
CA HIS A 525 -6.05 -2.76 24.64
C HIS A 525 -7.18 -2.72 23.62
N SER A 526 -8.27 -2.07 23.98
CA SER A 526 -9.38 -1.81 23.06
C SER A 526 -9.02 -0.59 22.22
N VAL A 527 -8.56 -0.80 20.99
CA VAL A 527 -8.14 0.27 20.09
C VAL A 527 -8.94 0.22 18.79
N PRO A 528 -9.15 1.36 18.11
CA PRO A 528 -9.69 1.37 16.75
C PRO A 528 -8.77 0.59 15.81
N ASP A 529 -9.32 -0.24 14.93
CA ASP A 529 -8.53 -0.84 13.87
C ASP A 529 -8.17 0.17 12.78
N TYR A 530 -7.29 -0.21 11.87
CA TYR A 530 -6.82 0.69 10.81
C TYR A 530 -7.96 1.25 9.95
N LYS A 531 -8.98 0.42 9.68
CA LYS A 531 -10.17 0.83 8.92
C LYS A 531 -10.97 1.90 9.66
N HIS A 532 -11.25 1.68 10.96
CA HIS A 532 -11.99 2.65 11.76
C HIS A 532 -11.25 3.99 11.87
N LEU A 533 -9.91 3.96 11.95
CA LEU A 533 -9.12 5.21 11.92
C LEU A 533 -9.21 5.92 10.57
N LEU A 534 -9.25 5.17 9.46
CA LEU A 534 -9.46 5.76 8.13
C LEU A 534 -10.86 6.37 7.98
N ASP A 535 -11.88 5.74 8.57
CA ASP A 535 -13.27 6.21 8.49
C ASP A 535 -13.47 7.55 9.23
N VAL A 536 -12.67 7.84 10.28
CA VAL A 536 -12.73 9.07 11.08
C VAL A 536 -11.50 9.97 10.91
N LEU A 537 -10.68 9.71 9.90
CA LEU A 537 -9.40 10.40 9.71
C LEU A 537 -9.53 11.92 9.71
N ASP A 538 -10.59 12.43 9.07
CA ASP A 538 -10.82 13.86 8.93
C ASP A 538 -11.24 14.54 10.25
N ASP A 539 -11.65 13.77 11.23
CA ASP A 539 -12.10 14.23 12.54
C ASP A 539 -11.03 14.13 13.63
N ILE A 540 -9.89 13.47 13.39
CA ILE A 540 -8.80 13.35 14.34
C ILE A 540 -7.98 14.65 14.35
N ASP A 541 -7.65 15.20 15.53
CA ASP A 541 -6.73 16.35 15.65
C ASP A 541 -5.30 15.89 15.89
N LEU A 542 -5.12 14.93 16.78
CA LEU A 542 -3.80 14.39 17.13
C LEU A 542 -3.87 12.90 17.44
N ILE A 543 -2.74 12.23 17.32
CA ILE A 543 -2.62 10.79 17.55
C ILE A 543 -1.42 10.51 18.47
N GLU A 544 -1.57 9.57 19.40
CA GLU A 544 -0.51 9.17 20.31
C GLU A 544 0.51 8.29 19.59
N VAL A 545 1.65 8.87 19.24
CA VAL A 545 2.73 8.16 18.54
C VAL A 545 3.69 7.47 19.48
N PHE A 546 3.62 7.77 20.76
CA PHE A 546 4.42 7.09 21.78
C PHE A 546 3.70 7.07 23.12
N ASN A 547 3.49 5.85 23.61
CA ASN A 547 2.99 5.56 24.95
C ASN A 547 3.94 4.51 25.58
N PRO A 548 4.58 4.82 26.71
CA PRO A 548 5.53 3.91 27.34
C PRO A 548 4.90 2.66 27.94
N ARG A 549 3.58 2.57 28.08
CA ARG A 549 2.89 1.37 28.55
C ARG A 549 2.62 0.34 27.45
N VAL A 550 2.75 0.73 26.20
CA VAL A 550 2.67 -0.18 25.06
C VAL A 550 3.80 -1.19 25.12
N ALA A 551 3.45 -2.46 25.36
CA ALA A 551 4.43 -3.52 25.64
C ALA A 551 5.25 -3.93 24.41
N ILE A 552 4.70 -3.75 23.21
CA ILE A 552 5.31 -4.13 21.94
C ILE A 552 5.67 -2.84 21.20
N ALA A 553 6.97 -2.57 21.07
CA ALA A 553 7.48 -1.31 20.48
C ALA A 553 6.95 -1.06 19.05
N GLU A 554 6.71 -2.12 18.29
CA GLU A 554 6.18 -2.05 16.92
C GLU A 554 4.81 -1.35 16.83
N PHE A 555 4.02 -1.37 17.89
CA PHE A 555 2.73 -0.66 17.90
C PHE A 555 2.92 0.86 17.97
N ASN A 556 3.89 1.35 18.76
CA ASN A 556 4.28 2.76 18.74
C ASN A 556 4.85 3.16 17.36
N GLU A 557 5.68 2.31 16.75
CA GLU A 557 6.22 2.57 15.41
C GLU A 557 5.13 2.58 14.33
N GLU A 558 4.07 1.77 14.49
CA GLU A 558 2.91 1.81 13.60
C GLU A 558 2.16 3.14 13.72
N ALA A 559 2.01 3.66 14.95
CA ALA A 559 1.41 4.98 15.19
C ALA A 559 2.23 6.11 14.55
N VAL A 560 3.57 6.05 14.68
CA VAL A 560 4.48 7.00 14.00
C VAL A 560 4.27 6.96 12.48
N ARG A 561 4.19 5.77 11.88
CA ARG A 561 3.99 5.61 10.42
C ARG A 561 2.63 6.16 9.99
N PHE A 562 1.57 5.85 10.73
CA PHE A 562 0.23 6.35 10.43
C PHE A 562 0.17 7.89 10.53
N ALA A 563 0.71 8.46 11.60
CA ALA A 563 0.81 9.91 11.76
C ALA A 563 1.57 10.56 10.59
N ALA A 564 2.70 9.97 10.18
CA ALA A 564 3.52 10.47 9.07
C ALA A 564 2.79 10.41 7.72
N LYS A 565 2.09 9.31 7.41
CA LYS A 565 1.31 9.14 6.17
C LYS A 565 0.29 10.26 5.97
N TYR A 566 -0.47 10.55 7.00
CA TYR A 566 -1.58 11.50 6.95
C TYR A 566 -1.23 12.88 7.51
N ARG A 567 0.04 13.10 7.88
CA ARG A 567 0.51 14.36 8.46
C ARG A 567 -0.30 14.81 9.68
N ILE A 568 -0.76 13.83 10.49
CA ILE A 568 -1.49 14.10 11.72
C ILE A 568 -0.51 14.63 12.77
N ILE A 569 -0.94 15.58 13.59
CA ILE A 569 -0.14 16.10 14.70
C ILE A 569 0.15 14.97 15.68
N ALA A 570 1.43 14.78 16.00
CA ALA A 570 1.89 13.76 16.92
C ALA A 570 1.70 14.21 18.38
N GLY A 571 1.02 13.40 19.18
CA GLY A 571 0.95 13.50 20.61
C GLY A 571 1.73 12.38 21.29
N ALA A 572 1.94 12.51 22.59
CA ALA A 572 2.51 11.45 23.44
C ALA A 572 2.03 11.61 24.87
N GLY A 573 1.87 10.51 25.59
CA GLY A 573 1.45 10.52 26.97
C GLY A 573 2.05 9.37 27.75
N SER A 574 2.25 9.56 29.05
CA SER A 574 2.81 8.53 29.92
C SER A 574 1.83 7.42 30.26
N ASP A 575 0.54 7.70 30.11
CA ASP A 575 -0.56 6.82 30.56
C ASP A 575 -0.32 6.37 32.02
N ALA A 576 0.12 7.34 32.84
CA ALA A 576 0.59 7.06 34.18
C ALA A 576 -0.56 6.70 35.12
N HIS A 577 -0.47 5.53 35.75
CA HIS A 577 -1.38 5.06 36.79
C HIS A 577 -0.69 5.05 38.17
N VAL A 578 0.58 5.42 38.22
CA VAL A 578 1.40 5.61 39.42
C VAL A 578 2.18 6.91 39.29
N PRO A 579 2.46 7.65 40.40
CA PRO A 579 3.15 8.94 40.33
C PRO A 579 4.50 8.86 39.60
N GLN A 580 5.24 7.79 39.81
CA GLN A 580 6.57 7.58 39.22
C GLN A 580 6.54 7.48 37.68
N GLY A 581 5.39 7.13 37.09
CA GLY A 581 5.20 7.04 35.66
C GLY A 581 5.09 8.39 34.94
N LEU A 582 4.69 9.46 35.67
CA LEU A 582 4.53 10.78 35.08
C LEU A 582 5.82 11.27 34.43
N GLY A 583 5.68 11.90 33.26
CA GLY A 583 6.79 12.49 32.53
C GLY A 583 7.84 11.46 32.06
N SER A 584 7.50 10.16 32.00
CA SER A 584 8.31 9.15 31.32
C SER A 584 8.37 9.39 29.81
N VAL A 585 7.41 10.11 29.27
CA VAL A 585 7.45 10.81 27.99
C VAL A 585 7.02 12.27 28.23
N ARG A 586 7.62 13.18 27.50
CA ARG A 586 7.31 14.61 27.59
C ARG A 586 7.26 15.19 26.18
N ILE A 587 6.36 16.14 26.00
CA ILE A 587 6.28 16.93 24.79
C ILE A 587 6.80 18.32 25.14
N ARG A 588 7.92 18.72 24.53
CA ARG A 588 8.47 20.07 24.69
C ARG A 588 7.89 20.99 23.64
N MET A 589 7.09 21.94 24.06
CA MET A 589 6.32 22.83 23.20
C MET A 589 6.21 24.24 23.81
N HIS A 590 5.87 25.24 23.00
CA HIS A 590 5.58 26.55 23.50
C HIS A 590 4.34 26.55 24.41
N ASP A 591 4.35 27.38 25.44
CA ASP A 591 3.20 27.56 26.32
C ASP A 591 1.97 28.08 25.53
N PHE A 592 0.76 27.74 25.96
CA PHE A 592 -0.48 27.97 25.22
C PHE A 592 -1.65 28.32 26.12
N ASP A 593 -2.66 28.99 25.55
CA ASP A 593 -3.97 29.20 26.16
C ASP A 593 -5.07 28.66 25.24
N GLY A 594 -5.73 27.60 25.71
CA GLY A 594 -6.83 26.96 25.01
C GLY A 594 -6.42 26.02 23.84
N PRO A 595 -7.42 25.36 23.22
CA PRO A 595 -7.19 24.28 22.26
C PRO A 595 -6.53 24.74 20.96
N GLU A 596 -6.84 25.93 20.45
CA GLU A 596 -6.27 26.41 19.18
C GLU A 596 -4.77 26.66 19.28
N GLN A 597 -4.33 27.41 20.35
CA GLN A 597 -2.92 27.65 20.59
C GLN A 597 -2.16 26.38 20.93
N PHE A 598 -2.79 25.47 21.66
CA PHE A 598 -2.24 24.13 21.94
C PHE A 598 -1.92 23.37 20.66
N LEU A 599 -2.85 23.29 19.70
CA LEU A 599 -2.61 22.60 18.44
C LEU A 599 -1.47 23.22 17.63
N GLU A 600 -1.43 24.56 17.52
CA GLU A 600 -0.37 25.22 16.75
C GLU A 600 1.00 25.09 17.45
N SER A 601 1.05 25.12 18.77
CA SER A 601 2.27 24.84 19.52
C SER A 601 2.74 23.40 19.35
N LEU A 602 1.81 22.43 19.32
CA LEU A 602 2.12 21.02 19.19
C LEU A 602 2.69 20.66 17.80
N ARG A 603 2.37 21.43 16.75
CA ARG A 603 2.92 21.20 15.38
C ARG A 603 4.44 21.27 15.32
N THR A 604 5.07 22.03 16.19
CA THR A 604 6.52 22.24 16.23
C THR A 604 7.19 21.64 17.47
N ALA A 605 6.46 20.80 18.19
CA ALA A 605 6.89 20.23 19.45
C ALA A 605 7.87 19.06 19.27
N ASP A 606 8.74 18.86 20.26
CA ASP A 606 9.64 17.72 20.36
C ASP A 606 9.14 16.70 21.37
N ILE A 607 9.08 15.43 21.00
CA ILE A 607 8.73 14.34 21.88
C ILE A 607 9.99 13.76 22.51
N ILE A 608 10.16 13.98 23.81
CA ILE A 608 11.31 13.52 24.62
C ILE A 608 10.92 12.23 25.31
N ARG A 609 11.57 11.12 24.95
CA ARG A 609 11.36 9.80 25.52
C ARG A 609 12.40 9.53 26.59
N ASN A 610 11.98 8.97 27.72
CA ASN A 610 12.89 8.50 28.77
C ASN A 610 12.75 6.97 28.94
N PRO A 611 13.50 6.18 28.21
CA PRO A 611 13.30 4.72 28.15
C PRO A 611 13.67 3.96 29.44
N ALA A 612 14.34 4.60 30.39
CA ALA A 612 14.93 3.91 31.56
C ALA A 612 13.90 3.37 32.58
N SER A 613 12.59 3.63 32.41
CA SER A 613 11.63 3.38 33.49
C SER A 613 10.49 2.39 33.20
N LEU A 614 10.37 1.87 31.97
CA LEU A 614 9.22 1.04 31.55
C LEU A 614 9.00 -0.19 32.44
N PHE A 615 10.03 -0.99 32.63
CA PHE A 615 9.95 -2.20 33.46
C PHE A 615 9.67 -1.87 34.93
N TYR A 616 10.29 -0.79 35.44
CA TYR A 616 10.11 -0.31 36.80
C TYR A 616 8.67 0.19 37.03
N VAL A 617 8.10 0.96 36.09
CA VAL A 617 6.73 1.48 36.19
C VAL A 617 5.69 0.35 36.12
N GLN A 618 5.89 -0.64 35.27
CA GLN A 618 5.03 -1.83 35.20
C GLN A 618 5.09 -2.66 36.50
N ALA A 619 6.28 -2.84 37.05
CA ALA A 619 6.46 -3.54 38.33
C ALA A 619 5.78 -2.78 39.48
N LEU A 620 5.89 -1.44 39.52
CA LEU A 620 5.23 -0.62 40.53
C LEU A 620 3.71 -0.65 40.41
N LYS A 621 3.13 -0.60 39.18
CA LYS A 621 1.69 -0.74 38.98
C LYS A 621 1.21 -2.10 39.53
N PHE A 622 1.94 -3.18 39.25
CA PHE A 622 1.61 -4.50 39.74
C PHE A 622 1.64 -4.57 41.29
N LEU A 623 2.67 -4.00 41.89
CA LEU A 623 2.82 -3.94 43.34
C LEU A 623 1.72 -3.08 43.99
N GLN A 624 1.42 -1.91 43.44
CA GLN A 624 0.37 -1.02 43.94
C GLN A 624 -1.03 -1.65 43.79
N THR A 625 -1.29 -2.36 42.68
CA THR A 625 -2.54 -3.08 42.47
C THR A 625 -2.71 -4.20 43.48
N LYS A 626 -1.65 -4.91 43.81
CA LYS A 626 -1.67 -5.96 44.86
C LYS A 626 -1.73 -5.40 46.27
N ALA A 627 -1.05 -4.30 46.56
CA ALA A 627 -0.99 -3.67 47.87
C ALA A 627 -2.28 -2.90 48.24
N THR A 628 -3.16 -2.63 47.28
CA THR A 628 -4.45 -1.93 47.54
C THR A 628 -5.44 -2.92 48.13
N PRO A 629 -5.83 -2.80 49.42
CA PRO A 629 -6.76 -3.73 50.06
C PRO A 629 -8.12 -3.73 49.32
N PRO A 630 -8.83 -4.88 49.27
CA PRO A 630 -10.16 -4.98 48.67
C PRO A 630 -11.15 -3.94 49.21
N GLY A 631 -11.13 -3.64 50.51
CA GLY A 631 -11.96 -2.62 51.13
C GLY A 631 -11.66 -1.16 50.71
N ALA A 632 -10.42 -0.88 50.27
CA ALA A 632 -10.09 0.45 49.73
C ALA A 632 -10.69 0.68 48.33
N ARG A 633 -10.86 -0.38 47.53
CA ARG A 633 -11.56 -0.32 46.24
C ARG A 633 -13.06 -0.07 46.43
N GLU A 634 -13.65 -0.71 47.46
CA GLU A 634 -15.05 -0.52 47.80
C GLU A 634 -15.33 0.89 48.36
N ALA A 635 -14.46 1.36 49.26
CA ALA A 635 -14.54 2.72 49.80
C ALA A 635 -14.34 3.82 48.75
N ARG A 636 -13.57 3.56 47.69
CA ARG A 636 -13.47 4.45 46.52
C ARG A 636 -14.74 4.47 45.68
N ARG A 637 -15.32 3.27 45.45
CA ARG A 637 -16.60 3.12 44.74
C ARG A 637 -17.74 3.84 45.50
N GLU A 638 -17.77 3.73 46.81
CA GLU A 638 -18.74 4.43 47.65
C GLU A 638 -18.55 5.95 47.66
N ARG A 639 -17.30 6.43 47.74
CA ARG A 639 -16.99 7.87 47.61
C ARG A 639 -17.46 8.43 46.25
N ARG A 640 -17.27 7.67 45.20
CA ARG A 640 -17.74 7.99 43.85
C ARG A 640 -19.28 8.12 43.79
N VAL A 641 -19.98 7.14 44.34
CA VAL A 641 -21.45 7.14 44.41
C VAL A 641 -21.97 8.32 45.25
N ARG A 642 -21.35 8.59 46.42
CA ARG A 642 -21.73 9.73 47.29
C ARG A 642 -21.42 11.10 46.64
N ARG A 643 -20.37 11.23 45.87
CA ARG A 643 -20.08 12.45 45.09
C ARG A 643 -21.07 12.66 43.93
N ALA A 644 -21.40 11.59 43.22
CA ALA A 644 -22.44 11.65 42.18
C ALA A 644 -23.81 12.06 42.73
N ALA A 645 -24.19 11.50 43.88
CA ALA A 645 -25.43 11.83 44.55
C ALA A 645 -25.48 13.23 45.19
N ARG A 646 -24.36 13.92 45.40
CA ARG A 646 -24.30 15.31 45.88
C ARG A 646 -24.34 16.35 44.74
N LYS A 647 -24.22 15.91 43.48
CA LYS A 647 -24.27 16.74 42.27
C LYS A 647 -25.57 16.61 41.49
N SER A 648 -26.41 15.66 41.83
CA SER A 648 -27.81 15.56 41.42
C SER A 648 -28.73 16.29 42.47
#